data_5610f99d65b269edd58ec0f20d5405d3
#
_entry.id   5610f99d65b269edd58ec0f20d5405d3
#
_cell.length_a   1.000
_cell.length_b   1.000
_cell.length_c   1.000
_cell.angle_alpha   90.00
_cell.angle_beta   90.00
_cell.angle_gamma   90.00
#
_symmetry.space_group_name_H-M   'P 1'
#
loop_
_entity.id
_entity.type
_entity.pdbx_description
1 polymer ?
#
loop_
_entity_poly.entity_id
_entity_poly.type
_entity_poly.pdbx_seq_one_letter_code
_entity_poly.pdbx_strand_id
1 'polypeptide(L)'
;MRTGKHTGVRYFWIGFLISALFMLIGFIVIGVWPAGNGTVLIIDSLHQYLPFYTDFHEKLVSGDSLLYSFSAGLGYNFWATWAYYLASPVNFLLILVPTANVCDFMDLVILLKIGLCGGTFTWYLYSRNRKSGAFPVAFGTMYALSFFLIGYYFNLMWLDSIAMLPLIMKGIEQICGLKAMSQAPSPAGSGSGSSGSWKRGIRDDSSDGRLYGLALFYGLWCNYYIGFMLCIFAVLYFLVCMISAGFSSLKLFFARLFRFGWFSLLAGGMGALVLFPAYRALTISESMQSNKFPTVIKFYDSFLDLVMAHFAGIPPINIANSQVGLNAYCGVSVFLLVILYLLDRRIRLREKAAYFALTAFLVLSFSLNVLNYIWHGFHQQNGIPNRFAFLYVAVILVMCFDASADIPSMALWKILVSGALPVAFTLTVFILKLGENYEGEAYTNETYIITLLLLCIYSGLLLIVRISRMKRELYAFLLSGFLVVEAGAGAVYGIICNDSVTRDIYLKDQASYKSLMAEVGDSSWYRSEVDAQRMRNVTMFCGGKALVMFNSTMQASVTDFCDRLGIEARTNKNGYNGVTELMNDVLGIKYVLSAHGTGSSFYGMEPVTDDGNLTVYRNDDALAIGFLANRELVDWDIEQGTPIEVQNAFVRLATGMEDIFRLDRYISLEEGVSNGIRIPEGKQVYIYLPSRVKEMKLTTPEFTKTYTTYTDHLYSVFSCDGSRDASFTVKLNSSGKKEASVYTCPDAAEKAVIEYLSAHQLENVKAEGNRLSGTIEAPDAAELLITVPYDRNWKCTVDGEAVDADPIGSALMGLPLSAGKHEILLTYVPDGMKEGALLSLVCAALYLLSFAAEGRKKRGSARGGKREERPGEEKARAGKTSAGKEGSAAEETEAEELPAGSEDSEAEETDIVERI
;
A
#
# COMPACT_ATOMS: atom_id res chain seq x y z
N MET A 1 23.66 21.71 25.10
CA MET A 1 22.67 21.39 24.03
C MET A 1 23.21 20.46 22.90
N ARG A 2 24.49 20.46 22.55
CA ARG A 2 25.07 19.58 21.51
C ARG A 2 25.04 18.09 21.88
N THR A 3 25.36 17.70 23.11
CA THR A 3 25.37 16.31 23.60
C THR A 3 24.00 15.60 23.50
N GLY A 4 22.89 16.30 23.67
CA GLY A 4 21.54 15.70 23.61
C GLY A 4 21.03 15.37 22.20
N LYS A 5 21.58 16.02 21.16
CA LYS A 5 21.19 15.71 19.76
C LYS A 5 21.80 14.40 19.28
N HIS A 6 23.07 14.18 19.56
CA HIS A 6 23.76 12.93 19.21
C HIS A 6 23.15 11.71 19.89
N THR A 7 22.69 11.85 21.13
CA THR A 7 22.05 10.76 21.87
C THR A 7 20.70 10.36 21.24
N GLY A 8 19.86 11.30 20.79
CA GLY A 8 18.58 10.99 20.15
C GLY A 8 18.76 10.22 18.83
N VAL A 9 19.75 10.60 18.01
CA VAL A 9 20.10 9.90 16.77
C VAL A 9 20.59 8.48 17.06
N ARG A 10 21.37 8.29 18.13
CA ARG A 10 21.81 6.95 18.56
C ARG A 10 20.64 6.05 18.93
N TYR A 11 19.65 6.57 19.67
CA TYR A 11 18.44 5.81 20.01
C TYR A 11 17.65 5.43 18.77
N PHE A 12 17.50 6.33 17.81
CA PHE A 12 16.86 6.03 16.51
C PHE A 12 17.53 4.82 15.85
N TRP A 13 18.84 4.86 15.66
CA TRP A 13 19.56 3.77 14.99
C TRP A 13 19.52 2.45 15.75
N ILE A 14 19.51 2.47 17.07
CA ILE A 14 19.39 1.23 17.87
C ILE A 14 17.99 0.62 17.63
N GLY A 15 16.92 1.41 17.71
CA GLY A 15 15.55 0.93 17.44
C GLY A 15 15.38 0.44 16.00
N PHE A 16 15.95 1.15 15.03
CA PHE A 16 15.97 0.75 13.63
C PHE A 16 16.64 -0.62 13.45
N LEU A 17 17.88 -0.76 13.93
CA LEU A 17 18.68 -1.96 13.71
C LEU A 17 18.07 -3.19 14.40
N ILE A 18 17.54 -3.05 15.63
CA ILE A 18 16.91 -4.17 16.35
C ILE A 18 15.66 -4.64 15.61
N SER A 19 14.81 -3.71 15.18
CA SER A 19 13.59 -4.06 14.43
C SER A 19 13.91 -4.72 13.08
N ALA A 20 14.86 -4.16 12.33
CA ALA A 20 15.31 -4.74 11.07
C ALA A 20 15.98 -6.11 11.25
N LEU A 21 16.72 -6.32 12.36
CA LEU A 21 17.36 -7.60 12.67
C LEU A 21 16.34 -8.73 12.87
N PHE A 22 15.27 -8.50 13.64
CA PHE A 22 14.23 -9.53 13.82
C PHE A 22 13.45 -9.81 12.54
N MET A 23 13.19 -8.80 11.71
CA MET A 23 12.63 -9.02 10.38
C MET A 23 13.57 -9.87 9.52
N LEU A 24 14.86 -9.55 9.51
CA LEU A 24 15.86 -10.32 8.76
C LEU A 24 15.96 -11.77 9.26
N ILE A 25 15.91 -12.00 10.57
CA ILE A 25 15.85 -13.36 11.12
C ILE A 25 14.63 -14.10 10.60
N GLY A 26 13.44 -13.47 10.61
CA GLY A 26 12.22 -14.06 10.07
C GLY A 26 12.37 -14.40 8.58
N PHE A 27 12.92 -13.50 7.78
CA PHE A 27 13.16 -13.71 6.34
C PHE A 27 14.12 -14.88 6.09
N ILE A 28 15.19 -14.98 6.87
CA ILE A 28 16.13 -16.11 6.78
C ILE A 28 15.43 -17.43 7.12
N VAL A 29 14.59 -17.45 8.17
CA VAL A 29 13.88 -18.66 8.62
C VAL A 29 12.93 -19.19 7.57
N ILE A 30 12.21 -18.32 6.85
CA ILE A 30 11.29 -18.74 5.76
C ILE A 30 11.97 -18.84 4.38
N GLY A 31 13.29 -18.72 4.31
CA GLY A 31 14.06 -18.92 3.09
C GLY A 31 13.90 -17.81 2.04
N VAL A 32 13.76 -16.55 2.45
CA VAL A 32 13.81 -15.41 1.51
C VAL A 32 15.22 -15.28 0.94
N TRP A 33 15.31 -14.94 -0.34
CA TRP A 33 16.60 -14.73 -1.00
C TRP A 33 17.46 -13.65 -0.27
N PRO A 34 18.76 -13.84 -0.08
CA PRO A 34 19.63 -14.92 -0.59
C PRO A 34 19.69 -16.18 0.28
N ALA A 35 18.97 -16.27 1.41
CA ALA A 35 18.99 -17.45 2.27
C ALA A 35 18.27 -18.68 1.66
N GLY A 36 17.41 -18.47 0.69
CA GLY A 36 16.67 -19.46 -0.07
C GLY A 36 16.13 -18.87 -1.37
N ASN A 37 15.08 -19.47 -1.92
CA ASN A 37 14.45 -19.05 -3.17
C ASN A 37 13.05 -18.41 -2.96
N GLY A 38 12.79 -17.92 -1.76
CA GLY A 38 11.54 -17.30 -1.38
C GLY A 38 11.53 -15.77 -1.53
N THR A 39 10.34 -15.22 -1.56
CA THR A 39 10.04 -13.78 -1.38
C THR A 39 8.90 -13.60 -0.39
N VAL A 40 8.86 -12.48 0.33
CA VAL A 40 7.74 -12.12 1.21
C VAL A 40 6.61 -11.41 0.48
N LEU A 41 6.69 -11.31 -0.84
CA LEU A 41 5.63 -10.73 -1.66
C LEU A 41 4.49 -11.74 -1.80
N ILE A 42 3.42 -11.50 -1.05
CA ILE A 42 2.21 -12.33 -1.01
C ILE A 42 0.99 -11.49 -1.40
N ILE A 43 -0.10 -12.14 -1.79
CA ILE A 43 -1.39 -11.50 -2.08
C ILE A 43 -1.21 -10.32 -3.07
N ASP A 44 -1.62 -9.12 -2.69
CA ASP A 44 -1.58 -7.92 -3.54
C ASP A 44 -0.16 -7.51 -3.93
N SER A 45 0.84 -7.74 -3.06
CA SER A 45 2.22 -7.39 -3.39
C SER A 45 2.77 -8.23 -4.53
N LEU A 46 2.31 -9.48 -4.69
CA LEU A 46 2.65 -10.33 -5.82
C LEU A 46 1.81 -10.00 -7.06
N HIS A 47 0.48 -9.91 -6.88
CA HIS A 47 -0.46 -9.81 -8.01
C HIS A 47 -0.60 -8.40 -8.60
N GLN A 48 -0.27 -7.36 -7.83
CA GLN A 48 -0.36 -5.95 -8.23
C GLN A 48 0.97 -5.22 -8.12
N TYR A 49 1.60 -5.20 -6.92
CA TYR A 49 2.70 -4.27 -6.69
C TYR A 49 3.96 -4.67 -7.44
N LEU A 50 4.32 -5.95 -7.48
CA LEU A 50 5.49 -6.40 -8.23
C LEU A 50 5.38 -6.07 -9.73
N PRO A 51 4.27 -6.31 -10.44
CA PRO A 51 4.07 -5.81 -11.80
C PRO A 51 4.18 -4.29 -11.93
N PHE A 52 3.58 -3.49 -11.00
CA PHE A 52 3.69 -2.04 -11.04
C PHE A 52 5.11 -1.53 -10.80
N TYR A 53 5.87 -2.19 -9.91
CA TYR A 53 7.29 -1.89 -9.71
C TYR A 53 8.12 -2.22 -10.95
N THR A 54 7.75 -3.28 -11.68
CA THR A 54 8.42 -3.66 -12.94
C THR A 54 8.13 -2.63 -14.04
N ASP A 55 6.87 -2.24 -14.25
CA ASP A 55 6.50 -1.19 -15.22
C ASP A 55 7.17 0.16 -14.85
N PHE A 56 7.19 0.51 -13.56
CA PHE A 56 7.88 1.71 -13.09
C PHE A 56 9.39 1.66 -13.32
N HIS A 57 10.02 0.50 -13.07
CA HIS A 57 11.43 0.28 -13.37
C HIS A 57 11.73 0.47 -14.86
N GLU A 58 10.92 -0.13 -15.73
CA GLU A 58 11.09 0.00 -17.19
C GLU A 58 10.96 1.45 -17.63
N LYS A 59 9.98 2.19 -17.12
CA LYS A 59 9.82 3.63 -17.39
C LYS A 59 10.99 4.48 -16.88
N LEU A 60 11.55 4.16 -15.72
CA LEU A 60 12.72 4.86 -15.18
C LEU A 60 13.97 4.62 -16.03
N VAL A 61 14.20 3.39 -16.49
CA VAL A 61 15.39 3.02 -17.28
C VAL A 61 15.30 3.56 -18.71
N SER A 62 14.11 3.51 -19.32
CA SER A 62 13.88 4.05 -20.68
C SER A 62 13.74 5.57 -20.69
N GLY A 63 13.51 6.22 -19.56
CA GLY A 63 13.18 7.65 -19.47
C GLY A 63 11.78 7.99 -19.98
N ASP A 64 10.88 7.02 -19.95
CA ASP A 64 9.52 7.16 -20.43
C ASP A 64 8.61 7.96 -19.45
N SER A 65 7.49 8.45 -19.94
CA SER A 65 6.55 9.27 -19.19
C SER A 65 5.87 8.48 -18.07
N LEU A 66 5.74 9.11 -16.89
CA LEU A 66 4.99 8.59 -15.75
C LEU A 66 3.49 8.96 -15.78
N LEU A 67 2.99 9.52 -16.88
CA LEU A 67 1.61 10.00 -16.94
C LEU A 67 0.63 8.91 -17.35
N TYR A 68 1.04 8.04 -18.29
CA TYR A 68 0.22 6.97 -18.84
C TYR A 68 1.04 5.71 -19.08
N SER A 69 0.38 4.55 -19.15
CA SER A 69 1.01 3.28 -19.53
C SER A 69 0.05 2.46 -20.40
N PHE A 70 0.63 1.78 -21.40
CA PHE A 70 -0.07 0.83 -22.27
C PHE A 70 0.13 -0.63 -21.83
N SER A 71 0.79 -0.88 -20.71
CA SER A 71 1.21 -2.23 -20.28
C SER A 71 0.06 -3.13 -19.80
N ALA A 72 -1.11 -2.57 -19.46
CA ALA A 72 -2.28 -3.35 -19.02
C ALA A 72 -3.59 -2.59 -19.23
N GLY A 73 -4.74 -3.26 -19.10
CA GLY A 73 -6.07 -2.68 -19.06
C GLY A 73 -6.44 -1.89 -20.33
N LEU A 74 -5.94 -2.30 -21.49
CA LEU A 74 -5.99 -1.54 -22.76
C LEU A 74 -5.21 -0.22 -22.72
N GLY A 75 -4.63 0.14 -21.59
CA GLY A 75 -3.96 1.38 -21.25
C GLY A 75 -4.58 2.03 -20.00
N TYR A 76 -3.79 2.74 -19.19
CA TYR A 76 -4.27 3.32 -17.93
C TYR A 76 -3.49 4.54 -17.47
N ASN A 77 -4.12 5.34 -16.59
CA ASN A 77 -3.52 6.48 -15.93
C ASN A 77 -2.42 6.00 -14.95
N PHE A 78 -1.16 5.98 -15.42
CA PHE A 78 -0.03 5.54 -14.61
C PHE A 78 0.23 6.48 -13.41
N TRP A 79 -0.03 7.79 -13.56
CA TRP A 79 0.16 8.75 -12.46
C TRP A 79 -0.73 8.43 -11.24
N ALA A 80 -1.97 8.00 -11.48
CA ALA A 80 -2.87 7.58 -10.40
C ALA A 80 -2.35 6.33 -9.68
N THR A 81 -1.88 5.33 -10.45
CA THR A 81 -1.24 4.12 -9.91
C THR A 81 0.05 4.45 -9.16
N TRP A 82 0.89 5.31 -9.73
CA TRP A 82 2.11 5.78 -9.07
C TRP A 82 1.80 6.50 -7.76
N ALA A 83 0.81 7.38 -7.72
CA ALA A 83 0.41 8.12 -6.53
C ALA A 83 -0.07 7.21 -5.38
N TYR A 84 -0.67 6.07 -5.70
CA TYR A 84 -1.17 5.12 -4.69
C TYR A 84 -0.11 4.11 -4.24
N TYR A 85 0.65 3.52 -5.18
CA TYR A 85 1.53 2.39 -4.91
C TYR A 85 3.02 2.75 -4.86
N LEU A 86 3.48 3.76 -5.62
CA LEU A 86 4.88 3.92 -6.00
C LEU A 86 5.51 5.26 -5.57
N ALA A 87 4.73 6.18 -4.98
CA ALA A 87 5.17 7.56 -4.71
C ALA A 87 6.27 7.71 -3.62
N SER A 88 6.68 6.62 -2.97
CA SER A 88 7.81 6.64 -2.03
C SER A 88 9.10 7.04 -2.73
N PRO A 89 9.85 8.04 -2.23
CA PRO A 89 11.12 8.46 -2.84
C PRO A 89 12.18 7.35 -2.94
N VAL A 90 12.11 6.33 -2.07
CA VAL A 90 13.02 5.17 -2.11
C VAL A 90 12.83 4.38 -3.40
N ASN A 91 11.64 4.36 -3.98
CA ASN A 91 11.33 3.59 -5.19
C ASN A 91 12.08 4.11 -6.43
N PHE A 92 12.53 5.37 -6.46
CA PHE A 92 13.39 5.86 -7.55
C PHE A 92 14.76 5.18 -7.60
N LEU A 93 15.19 4.51 -6.51
CA LEU A 93 16.39 3.69 -6.51
C LEU A 93 16.28 2.46 -7.41
N LEU A 94 15.08 2.09 -7.86
CA LEU A 94 14.86 1.04 -8.86
C LEU A 94 15.67 1.24 -10.13
N ILE A 95 15.96 2.47 -10.53
CA ILE A 95 16.81 2.77 -11.70
C ILE A 95 18.20 2.12 -11.61
N LEU A 96 18.66 1.79 -10.40
CA LEU A 96 19.96 1.15 -10.14
C LEU A 96 19.88 -0.37 -10.04
N VAL A 97 18.66 -0.94 -10.09
CA VAL A 97 18.39 -2.36 -9.82
C VAL A 97 18.17 -3.08 -11.16
N PRO A 98 18.83 -4.23 -11.43
CA PRO A 98 18.49 -5.03 -12.60
C PRO A 98 17.03 -5.52 -12.55
N THR A 99 16.36 -5.63 -13.70
CA THR A 99 14.94 -6.04 -13.78
C THR A 99 14.67 -7.36 -13.04
N ALA A 100 15.57 -8.33 -13.15
CA ALA A 100 15.44 -9.61 -12.47
C ALA A 100 15.48 -9.53 -10.93
N ASN A 101 15.96 -8.42 -10.37
CA ASN A 101 16.08 -8.20 -8.92
C ASN A 101 15.06 -7.22 -8.35
N VAL A 102 14.04 -6.82 -9.11
CA VAL A 102 12.98 -5.92 -8.63
C VAL A 102 12.25 -6.55 -7.42
N CYS A 103 12.01 -7.86 -7.44
CA CYS A 103 11.43 -8.60 -6.32
C CYS A 103 12.30 -8.50 -5.05
N ASP A 104 13.60 -8.74 -5.17
CA ASP A 104 14.56 -8.68 -4.06
C ASP A 104 14.69 -7.25 -3.49
N PHE A 105 14.62 -6.24 -4.37
CA PHE A 105 14.57 -4.84 -3.96
C PHE A 105 13.35 -4.54 -3.10
N MET A 106 12.17 -5.06 -3.46
CA MET A 106 10.95 -4.87 -2.68
C MET A 106 11.05 -5.51 -1.30
N ASP A 107 11.60 -6.73 -1.19
CA ASP A 107 11.85 -7.41 0.08
C ASP A 107 12.80 -6.60 0.98
N LEU A 108 13.88 -6.05 0.40
CA LEU A 108 14.81 -5.16 1.11
C LEU A 108 14.11 -3.87 1.58
N VAL A 109 13.27 -3.27 0.74
CA VAL A 109 12.55 -2.04 1.08
C VAL A 109 11.56 -2.27 2.23
N ILE A 110 10.87 -3.42 2.27
CA ILE A 110 10.01 -3.81 3.40
C ILE A 110 10.84 -3.85 4.70
N LEU A 111 11.96 -4.57 4.68
CA LEU A 111 12.85 -4.69 5.85
C LEU A 111 13.33 -3.33 6.36
N LEU A 112 13.77 -2.44 5.46
CA LEU A 112 14.24 -1.10 5.81
C LEU A 112 13.13 -0.21 6.37
N LYS A 113 11.92 -0.27 5.79
CA LYS A 113 10.77 0.53 6.25
C LYS A 113 10.24 0.07 7.61
N ILE A 114 10.24 -1.23 7.91
CA ILE A 114 9.94 -1.74 9.27
C ILE A 114 10.99 -1.24 10.27
N GLY A 115 12.27 -1.31 9.90
CA GLY A 115 13.33 -0.68 10.69
C GLY A 115 13.09 0.82 10.94
N LEU A 116 12.65 1.55 9.92
CA LEU A 116 12.31 2.99 10.01
C LEU A 116 11.17 3.24 11.01
N CYS A 117 10.12 2.41 11.01
CA CYS A 117 9.05 2.46 12.01
C CYS A 117 9.59 2.34 13.43
N GLY A 118 10.50 1.36 13.67
CA GLY A 118 11.14 1.17 14.97
C GLY A 118 12.02 2.35 15.37
N GLY A 119 12.81 2.86 14.46
CA GLY A 119 13.69 4.01 14.68
C GLY A 119 12.94 5.29 15.03
N THR A 120 11.90 5.64 14.25
CA THR A 120 11.11 6.86 14.47
C THR A 120 10.32 6.82 15.77
N PHE A 121 9.71 5.67 16.11
CA PHE A 121 8.98 5.53 17.38
C PHE A 121 9.93 5.55 18.57
N THR A 122 11.09 4.89 18.49
CA THR A 122 12.15 4.96 19.50
C THR A 122 12.61 6.40 19.73
N TRP A 123 12.88 7.16 18.66
CA TRP A 123 13.29 8.56 18.76
C TRP A 123 12.19 9.43 19.38
N TYR A 124 10.94 9.20 19.02
CA TYR A 124 9.80 9.90 19.60
C TYR A 124 9.70 9.66 21.10
N LEU A 125 9.75 8.40 21.56
CA LEU A 125 9.68 8.06 22.99
C LEU A 125 10.87 8.60 23.78
N TYR A 126 12.10 8.50 23.24
CA TYR A 126 13.27 9.15 23.84
C TYR A 126 13.07 10.65 23.99
N SER A 127 12.50 11.31 22.98
CA SER A 127 12.19 12.74 23.03
C SER A 127 11.12 13.10 24.08
N ARG A 128 10.24 12.14 24.42
CA ARG A 128 9.19 12.25 25.42
C ARG A 128 9.72 12.10 26.85
N ASN A 129 10.69 11.18 27.08
CA ASN A 129 11.37 11.00 28.35
C ASN A 129 12.86 10.63 28.16
N ARG A 130 13.75 11.60 28.24
CA ARG A 130 15.19 11.44 28.01
C ARG A 130 15.92 10.61 29.05
N LYS A 131 15.28 10.31 30.20
CA LYS A 131 15.85 9.53 31.28
C LYS A 131 15.24 8.13 31.39
N SER A 132 14.56 7.64 30.36
CA SER A 132 13.84 6.37 30.38
C SER A 132 14.71 5.11 30.19
N GLY A 133 16.03 5.27 30.07
CA GLY A 133 16.94 4.12 29.87
C GLY A 133 16.69 3.40 28.55
N ALA A 134 16.55 2.08 28.58
CA ALA A 134 16.34 1.25 27.39
C ALA A 134 14.89 1.20 26.88
N PHE A 135 13.91 1.66 27.67
CA PHE A 135 12.49 1.58 27.30
C PHE A 135 12.12 2.16 25.93
N PRO A 136 12.68 3.31 25.47
CA PRO A 136 12.36 3.80 24.15
C PRO A 136 12.64 2.80 23.05
N VAL A 137 13.74 2.04 23.17
CA VAL A 137 14.11 0.99 22.21
C VAL A 137 13.13 -0.16 22.27
N ALA A 138 12.78 -0.65 23.46
CA ALA A 138 11.86 -1.76 23.61
C ALA A 138 10.47 -1.44 23.02
N PHE A 139 9.87 -0.30 23.41
CA PHE A 139 8.57 0.08 22.88
C PHE A 139 8.61 0.48 21.39
N GLY A 140 9.76 0.99 20.90
CA GLY A 140 9.97 1.22 19.47
C GLY A 140 10.00 -0.08 18.67
N THR A 141 10.65 -1.11 19.22
CA THR A 141 10.66 -2.47 18.64
C THR A 141 9.27 -3.11 18.69
N MET A 142 8.53 -3.00 19.81
CA MET A 142 7.16 -3.49 19.94
C MET A 142 6.22 -2.84 18.90
N TYR A 143 6.41 -1.55 18.61
CA TYR A 143 5.64 -0.86 17.55
C TYR A 143 5.95 -1.43 16.18
N ALA A 144 7.23 -1.52 15.82
CA ALA A 144 7.67 -1.98 14.51
C ALA A 144 7.38 -3.48 14.26
N LEU A 145 7.36 -4.28 15.31
CA LEU A 145 7.12 -5.72 15.27
C LEU A 145 5.71 -6.11 15.76
N SER A 146 4.79 -5.14 15.84
CA SER A 146 3.39 -5.41 16.14
C SER A 146 2.74 -6.25 15.03
N PHE A 147 1.74 -7.04 15.36
CA PHE A 147 1.04 -7.89 14.39
C PHE A 147 0.34 -7.08 13.30
N PHE A 148 0.02 -5.81 13.54
CA PHE A 148 -0.41 -4.93 12.45
C PHE A 148 0.66 -4.84 11.36
N LEU A 149 1.92 -4.54 11.74
CA LEU A 149 3.00 -4.42 10.75
C LEU A 149 3.43 -5.78 10.21
N ILE A 150 3.44 -6.83 11.04
CA ILE A 150 3.81 -8.18 10.60
C ILE A 150 2.73 -8.81 9.72
N GLY A 151 1.45 -8.60 9.96
CA GLY A 151 0.37 -9.11 9.09
C GLY A 151 0.25 -8.35 7.78
N TYR A 152 0.65 -7.06 7.75
CA TYR A 152 0.39 -6.18 6.60
C TYR A 152 1.65 -5.59 5.96
N TYR A 153 2.87 -6.08 6.26
CA TYR A 153 4.12 -5.56 5.65
C TYR A 153 4.14 -5.68 4.13
N PHE A 154 3.42 -6.65 3.57
CA PHE A 154 3.33 -6.80 2.14
C PHE A 154 2.70 -5.58 1.45
N ASN A 155 1.95 -4.73 2.17
CA ASN A 155 1.50 -3.42 1.71
C ASN A 155 2.63 -2.38 1.90
N LEU A 156 3.76 -2.58 1.25
CA LEU A 156 4.98 -1.78 1.45
C LEU A 156 4.80 -0.27 1.20
N MET A 157 3.77 0.13 0.43
CA MET A 157 3.44 1.53 0.20
C MET A 157 2.84 2.23 1.43
N TRP A 158 2.32 1.48 2.43
CA TRP A 158 1.78 2.06 3.67
C TRP A 158 2.88 2.44 4.66
N LEU A 159 3.99 1.71 4.64
CA LEU A 159 5.02 1.71 5.68
C LEU A 159 5.70 3.09 5.86
N ASP A 160 5.90 3.85 4.78
CA ASP A 160 6.43 5.22 4.86
C ASP A 160 5.53 6.12 5.71
N SER A 161 4.23 6.12 5.40
CA SER A 161 3.24 6.92 6.11
C SER A 161 3.12 6.50 7.57
N ILE A 162 3.16 5.20 7.86
CA ILE A 162 3.15 4.65 9.23
C ILE A 162 4.39 5.06 10.00
N ALA A 163 5.57 5.08 9.36
CA ALA A 163 6.82 5.54 9.97
C ALA A 163 6.80 7.04 10.32
N MET A 164 5.94 7.84 9.67
CA MET A 164 5.78 9.28 9.99
C MET A 164 4.88 9.54 11.19
N LEU A 165 4.02 8.61 11.60
CA LEU A 165 3.10 8.79 12.73
C LEU A 165 3.79 9.30 14.01
N PRO A 166 4.93 8.72 14.48
CA PRO A 166 5.61 9.20 15.68
C PRO A 166 6.11 10.64 15.56
N LEU A 167 6.52 11.05 14.36
CA LEU A 167 6.98 12.41 14.08
C LEU A 167 5.81 13.41 14.07
N ILE A 168 4.66 13.00 13.52
CA ILE A 168 3.39 13.74 13.56
C ILE A 168 2.97 13.94 15.02
N MET A 169 2.93 12.88 15.81
CA MET A 169 2.60 12.96 17.24
C MET A 169 3.53 13.91 17.97
N LYS A 170 4.84 13.83 17.73
CA LYS A 170 5.83 14.73 18.33
C LYS A 170 5.62 16.18 17.94
N GLY A 171 5.34 16.43 16.66
CA GLY A 171 5.08 17.78 16.16
C GLY A 171 3.82 18.40 16.80
N ILE A 172 2.75 17.63 16.94
CA ILE A 172 1.50 18.08 17.61
C ILE A 172 1.77 18.37 19.10
N GLU A 173 2.55 17.52 19.80
CA GLU A 173 2.96 17.80 21.18
C GLU A 173 3.74 19.11 21.29
N GLN A 174 4.59 19.42 20.30
CA GLN A 174 5.32 20.68 20.25
C GLN A 174 4.40 21.89 20.06
N ILE A 175 3.42 21.81 19.13
CA ILE A 175 2.41 22.84 18.91
C ILE A 175 1.64 23.12 20.20
N CYS A 176 1.25 22.06 20.94
CA CYS A 176 0.53 22.16 22.20
C CYS A 176 1.41 22.60 23.39
N GLY A 177 2.73 22.76 23.20
CA GLY A 177 3.66 23.19 24.24
C GLY A 177 3.99 22.11 25.27
N LEU A 178 3.74 20.83 24.98
CA LEU A 178 4.06 19.73 25.88
C LEU A 178 5.57 19.43 25.83
N LYS A 179 6.23 19.44 27.02
CA LYS A 179 7.66 19.18 27.17
C LYS A 179 7.92 17.71 27.53
N ALA A 180 9.18 17.31 27.43
CA ALA A 180 9.64 16.03 27.94
C ALA A 180 9.33 15.88 29.44
N MET A 181 9.09 14.67 29.90
CA MET A 181 8.91 14.37 31.32
C MET A 181 10.18 14.70 32.07
N SER A 182 10.05 15.36 33.22
CA SER A 182 11.14 15.69 34.13
C SER A 182 10.73 15.46 35.57
N GLN A 183 11.70 15.18 36.45
CA GLN A 183 11.44 15.16 37.92
C GLN A 183 11.09 16.57 38.38
N ALA A 184 9.98 16.71 39.04
CA ALA A 184 9.67 17.95 39.77
C ALA A 184 10.66 18.12 40.93
N PRO A 185 11.16 19.35 41.22
CA PRO A 185 11.94 19.60 42.42
C PRO A 185 11.16 19.12 43.67
N SER A 186 11.83 18.44 44.60
CA SER A 186 11.25 18.14 45.89
C SER A 186 10.97 19.46 46.62
N PRO A 187 9.84 19.65 47.28
CA PRO A 187 9.64 20.80 48.09
C PRO A 187 10.80 20.93 49.14
N ALA A 188 11.45 22.07 49.15
CA ALA A 188 12.53 22.32 50.13
C ALA A 188 11.93 22.21 51.53
N GLY A 189 12.31 21.15 52.29
CA GLY A 189 11.87 20.96 53.65
C GLY A 189 11.43 19.55 54.07
N SER A 190 11.27 18.57 53.14
CA SER A 190 10.98 17.19 53.51
C SER A 190 12.30 16.42 53.62
N GLY A 191 12.81 16.25 54.81
CA GLY A 191 13.92 15.35 55.16
C GLY A 191 13.55 13.93 54.76
N SER A 192 14.55 13.20 54.23
CA SER A 192 14.56 11.76 53.90
C SER A 192 13.75 11.31 52.69
N GLY A 193 14.44 11.14 51.55
CA GLY A 193 14.18 10.02 50.64
C GLY A 193 12.94 10.07 49.75
N SER A 194 12.24 11.20 49.57
CA SER A 194 11.15 11.25 48.61
C SER A 194 11.65 11.47 47.16
N SER A 195 11.62 10.45 46.37
CA SER A 195 11.84 10.51 44.91
C SER A 195 10.90 11.56 44.31
N GLY A 196 11.45 12.62 43.71
CA GLY A 196 10.65 13.66 43.07
C GLY A 196 9.73 13.06 42.00
N SER A 197 8.45 13.44 42.04
CA SER A 197 7.42 12.96 41.10
C SER A 197 7.76 13.36 39.68
N TRP A 198 7.73 12.40 38.73
CA TRP A 198 7.88 12.64 37.32
C TRP A 198 6.64 13.32 36.76
N LYS A 199 6.78 14.54 36.23
CA LYS A 199 5.68 15.29 35.60
C LYS A 199 6.09 15.85 34.25
N ARG A 200 5.16 15.86 33.33
CA ARG A 200 5.32 16.50 32.01
C ARG A 200 5.16 18.01 32.15
N GLY A 201 6.19 18.75 31.76
CA GLY A 201 6.16 20.22 31.79
C GLY A 201 5.30 20.77 30.63
N ILE A 202 4.75 21.98 30.84
CA ILE A 202 3.98 22.71 29.82
C ILE A 202 4.68 24.04 29.57
N ARG A 203 4.69 24.51 28.32
CA ARG A 203 5.07 25.87 27.92
C ARG A 203 3.82 26.72 27.74
N ASP A 204 3.85 27.94 28.16
CA ASP A 204 2.74 28.87 27.97
C ASP A 204 2.72 29.47 26.57
N ASP A 205 3.83 29.40 25.80
CA ASP A 205 3.91 29.77 24.40
C ASP A 205 3.74 28.56 23.46
N SER A 206 3.08 28.77 22.32
CA SER A 206 3.02 27.75 21.27
C SER A 206 4.38 27.61 20.59
N SER A 207 4.84 26.36 20.40
CA SER A 207 6.10 26.10 19.76
C SER A 207 5.96 25.74 18.27
N ASP A 208 7.06 25.42 17.61
CA ASP A 208 7.18 25.18 16.19
C ASP A 208 6.28 24.02 15.67
N GLY A 209 5.58 24.23 14.56
CA GLY A 209 4.74 23.22 13.88
C GLY A 209 5.39 22.57 12.66
N ARG A 210 6.64 22.93 12.33
CA ARG A 210 7.29 22.46 11.09
C ARG A 210 7.52 20.96 11.04
N LEU A 211 7.92 20.34 12.17
CA LEU A 211 8.06 18.89 12.22
C LEU A 211 6.75 18.17 11.88
N TYR A 212 5.63 18.67 12.44
CA TYR A 212 4.31 18.18 12.13
C TYR A 212 3.98 18.32 10.65
N GLY A 213 4.13 19.55 10.10
CA GLY A 213 3.80 19.83 8.70
C GLY A 213 4.62 18.99 7.72
N LEU A 214 5.94 18.84 7.95
CA LEU A 214 6.79 18.03 7.08
C LEU A 214 6.48 16.53 7.16
N ALA A 215 6.26 16.01 8.37
CA ALA A 215 5.94 14.60 8.55
C ALA A 215 4.57 14.24 7.96
N LEU A 216 3.58 15.13 8.11
CA LEU A 216 2.27 14.93 7.51
C LEU A 216 2.33 15.02 5.97
N PHE A 217 3.07 16.01 5.43
CA PHE A 217 3.31 16.10 3.99
C PHE A 217 3.92 14.82 3.43
N TYR A 218 5.00 14.32 4.04
CA TYR A 218 5.66 13.10 3.57
C TYR A 218 4.72 11.89 3.63
N GLY A 219 3.92 11.77 4.71
CA GLY A 219 2.93 10.70 4.82
C GLY A 219 1.83 10.77 3.75
N LEU A 220 1.34 11.97 3.43
CA LEU A 220 0.35 12.19 2.37
C LEU A 220 0.93 11.95 0.97
N TRP A 221 2.19 12.32 0.76
CA TRP A 221 2.90 12.13 -0.51
C TRP A 221 3.13 10.65 -0.82
N CYS A 222 3.62 9.88 0.14
CA CYS A 222 3.98 8.48 -0.08
C CYS A 222 2.77 7.56 -0.25
N ASN A 223 1.68 7.84 0.46
CA ASN A 223 0.42 7.12 0.32
C ASN A 223 -0.74 7.97 0.87
N TYR A 224 -1.59 8.46 -0.02
CA TYR A 224 -2.71 9.33 0.35
C TYR A 224 -3.76 8.61 1.20
N TYR A 225 -3.92 7.29 1.05
CA TYR A 225 -4.92 6.49 1.78
C TYR A 225 -4.59 6.37 3.27
N ILE A 226 -3.36 5.97 3.62
CA ILE A 226 -2.89 6.01 5.02
C ILE A 226 -2.74 7.46 5.48
N GLY A 227 -2.34 8.36 4.58
CA GLY A 227 -2.30 9.81 4.82
C GLY A 227 -3.64 10.38 5.29
N PHE A 228 -4.75 9.93 4.71
CA PHE A 228 -6.10 10.30 5.15
C PHE A 228 -6.37 9.84 6.60
N MET A 229 -6.01 8.61 6.96
CA MET A 229 -6.11 8.10 8.33
C MET A 229 -5.24 8.92 9.31
N LEU A 230 -4.03 9.30 8.87
CA LEU A 230 -3.15 10.19 9.65
C LEU A 230 -3.77 11.58 9.87
N CYS A 231 -4.50 12.13 8.90
CA CYS A 231 -5.21 13.40 9.04
C CYS A 231 -6.32 13.34 10.12
N ILE A 232 -7.16 12.30 10.08
CA ILE A 232 -8.19 12.09 11.12
C ILE A 232 -7.52 11.94 12.48
N PHE A 233 -6.52 11.09 12.57
CA PHE A 233 -5.79 10.87 13.83
C PHE A 233 -5.10 12.12 14.35
N ALA A 234 -4.52 12.96 13.48
CA ALA A 234 -3.86 14.20 13.86
C ALA A 234 -4.83 15.16 14.57
N VAL A 235 -6.08 15.26 14.08
CA VAL A 235 -7.13 16.05 14.74
C VAL A 235 -7.45 15.48 16.13
N LEU A 236 -7.69 14.19 16.23
CA LEU A 236 -8.01 13.51 17.51
C LEU A 236 -6.85 13.63 18.51
N TYR A 237 -5.63 13.42 18.05
CA TYR A 237 -4.43 13.52 18.90
C TYR A 237 -4.13 14.98 19.30
N PHE A 238 -4.43 15.95 18.44
CA PHE A 238 -4.36 17.36 18.80
C PHE A 238 -5.32 17.69 19.95
N LEU A 239 -6.56 17.18 19.92
CA LEU A 239 -7.51 17.34 21.03
C LEU A 239 -6.99 16.71 22.33
N VAL A 240 -6.43 15.48 22.27
CA VAL A 240 -5.79 14.83 23.41
C VAL A 240 -4.66 15.70 23.98
N CYS A 241 -3.81 16.25 23.12
CA CYS A 241 -2.71 17.12 23.55
C CYS A 241 -3.22 18.45 24.15
N MET A 242 -4.28 19.04 23.60
CA MET A 242 -4.90 20.25 24.14
C MET A 242 -5.51 20.04 25.54
N ILE A 243 -6.25 18.92 25.72
CA ILE A 243 -6.81 18.52 27.03
C ILE A 243 -5.67 18.26 28.02
N SER A 244 -4.62 17.52 27.61
CA SER A 244 -3.45 17.24 28.45
C SER A 244 -2.69 18.49 28.86
N ALA A 245 -2.53 19.46 27.94
CA ALA A 245 -1.91 20.74 28.22
C ALA A 245 -2.78 21.62 29.16
N GLY A 246 -4.11 21.49 29.05
CA GLY A 246 -5.09 22.30 29.77
C GLY A 246 -5.23 23.70 29.22
N PHE A 247 -6.31 24.31 29.63
CA PHE A 247 -6.65 25.67 29.22
C PHE A 247 -5.89 26.70 30.03
N SER A 248 -5.09 27.55 29.41
CA SER A 248 -4.35 28.62 30.04
C SER A 248 -4.94 30.01 29.69
N SER A 249 -5.25 30.24 28.40
CA SER A 249 -5.92 31.45 27.92
C SER A 249 -6.53 31.22 26.54
N LEU A 250 -7.56 31.97 26.17
CA LEU A 250 -8.17 31.95 24.82
C LEU A 250 -7.16 32.30 23.73
N LYS A 251 -6.30 33.31 23.96
CA LYS A 251 -5.25 33.69 23.03
C LYS A 251 -4.31 32.52 22.68
N LEU A 252 -3.89 31.78 23.68
CA LEU A 252 -3.00 30.63 23.49
C LEU A 252 -3.74 29.46 22.83
N PHE A 253 -5.01 29.24 23.17
CA PHE A 253 -5.84 28.22 22.52
C PHE A 253 -5.94 28.46 21.01
N PHE A 254 -6.34 29.66 20.60
CA PHE A 254 -6.46 30.01 19.18
C PHE A 254 -5.10 30.07 18.47
N ALA A 255 -4.03 30.43 19.13
CA ALA A 255 -2.68 30.40 18.55
C ALA A 255 -2.22 28.98 18.26
N ARG A 256 -2.53 27.99 19.12
CA ARG A 256 -2.24 26.57 18.90
C ARG A 256 -3.11 25.99 17.79
N LEU A 257 -4.42 26.29 17.81
CA LEU A 257 -5.36 25.86 16.78
C LEU A 257 -4.98 26.42 15.40
N PHE A 258 -4.71 27.73 15.30
CA PHE A 258 -4.26 28.34 14.05
C PHE A 258 -2.98 27.71 13.53
N ARG A 259 -2.01 27.45 14.41
CA ARG A 259 -0.75 26.86 14.01
C ARG A 259 -0.92 25.41 13.55
N PHE A 260 -1.76 24.62 14.23
CA PHE A 260 -2.12 23.28 13.81
C PHE A 260 -2.76 23.30 12.42
N GLY A 261 -3.80 24.12 12.22
CA GLY A 261 -4.49 24.28 10.93
C GLY A 261 -3.58 24.78 9.81
N TRP A 262 -2.74 25.79 10.11
CA TRP A 262 -1.80 26.35 9.13
C TRP A 262 -0.81 25.30 8.59
N PHE A 263 -0.16 24.53 9.47
CA PHE A 263 0.77 23.51 9.04
C PHE A 263 0.09 22.28 8.45
N SER A 264 -1.18 21.99 8.79
CA SER A 264 -2.00 20.99 8.11
C SER A 264 -2.29 21.38 6.66
N LEU A 265 -2.71 22.65 6.44
CA LEU A 265 -2.97 23.19 5.11
C LEU A 265 -1.69 23.22 4.25
N LEU A 266 -0.57 23.62 4.83
CA LEU A 266 0.71 23.58 4.12
C LEU A 266 1.13 22.15 3.76
N ALA A 267 0.91 21.19 4.65
CA ALA A 267 1.24 19.78 4.38
C ALA A 267 0.40 19.23 3.22
N GLY A 268 -0.92 19.43 3.25
CA GLY A 268 -1.81 19.02 2.15
C GLY A 268 -1.50 19.74 0.85
N GLY A 269 -1.27 21.07 0.93
CA GLY A 269 -0.94 21.88 -0.24
C GLY A 269 0.41 21.50 -0.88
N MET A 270 1.45 21.16 -0.10
CA MET A 270 2.71 20.65 -0.64
C MET A 270 2.54 19.31 -1.36
N GLY A 271 1.57 18.48 -0.94
CA GLY A 271 1.22 17.21 -1.56
C GLY A 271 0.27 17.33 -2.77
N ALA A 272 -0.19 18.53 -3.12
CA ALA A 272 -1.27 18.73 -4.11
C ALA A 272 -0.95 18.19 -5.51
N LEU A 273 0.33 18.18 -5.91
CA LEU A 273 0.78 17.56 -7.16
C LEU A 273 0.42 16.06 -7.26
N VAL A 274 0.43 15.36 -6.14
CA VAL A 274 0.04 13.94 -6.06
C VAL A 274 -1.45 13.82 -5.78
N LEU A 275 -1.97 14.60 -4.83
CA LEU A 275 -3.32 14.46 -4.30
C LEU A 275 -4.42 14.86 -5.29
N PHE A 276 -4.24 15.94 -6.07
CA PHE A 276 -5.28 16.43 -6.97
C PHE A 276 -5.53 15.48 -8.15
N PRO A 277 -4.50 15.07 -8.93
CA PRO A 277 -4.73 14.11 -10.00
C PRO A 277 -5.22 12.75 -9.48
N ALA A 278 -4.71 12.29 -8.32
CA ALA A 278 -5.17 11.05 -7.70
C ALA A 278 -6.65 11.14 -7.30
N TYR A 279 -7.09 12.25 -6.70
CA TYR A 279 -8.50 12.45 -6.36
C TYR A 279 -9.40 12.43 -7.60
N ARG A 280 -8.99 13.12 -8.69
CA ARG A 280 -9.73 13.12 -9.96
C ARG A 280 -9.83 11.71 -10.55
N ALA A 281 -8.76 10.96 -10.57
CA ALA A 281 -8.76 9.58 -11.04
C ALA A 281 -9.65 8.67 -10.18
N LEU A 282 -9.64 8.84 -8.85
CA LEU A 282 -10.50 8.06 -7.96
C LEU A 282 -11.98 8.29 -8.21
N THR A 283 -12.42 9.50 -8.60
CA THR A 283 -13.85 9.79 -8.85
C THR A 283 -14.45 8.97 -9.99
N ILE A 284 -13.62 8.49 -10.92
CA ILE A 284 -14.03 7.65 -12.05
C ILE A 284 -13.65 6.18 -11.86
N SER A 285 -13.07 5.82 -10.70
CA SER A 285 -12.69 4.44 -10.41
C SER A 285 -13.87 3.62 -9.87
N GLU A 286 -13.86 2.32 -10.17
CA GLU A 286 -14.82 1.34 -9.67
C GLU A 286 -14.91 1.36 -8.12
N SER A 287 -13.77 1.50 -7.45
CA SER A 287 -13.69 1.54 -5.98
C SER A 287 -14.54 2.64 -5.35
N MET A 288 -14.71 3.79 -6.02
CA MET A 288 -15.51 4.90 -5.50
C MET A 288 -16.98 4.80 -5.92
N GLN A 289 -17.26 4.28 -7.11
CA GLN A 289 -18.62 4.22 -7.65
C GLN A 289 -19.47 3.12 -7.04
N SER A 290 -18.87 1.97 -6.70
CA SER A 290 -19.57 0.80 -6.14
C SER A 290 -19.89 0.91 -4.65
N ASN A 291 -19.32 1.88 -3.89
CA ASN A 291 -19.44 1.97 -2.44
C ASN A 291 -20.56 2.91 -1.98
N LYS A 292 -21.52 2.35 -1.21
CA LYS A 292 -22.63 3.12 -0.62
C LYS A 292 -22.41 3.28 0.89
N PHE A 293 -22.77 4.46 1.42
CA PHE A 293 -22.72 4.73 2.87
C PHE A 293 -23.60 3.71 3.64
N PRO A 294 -23.08 3.12 4.74
CA PRO A 294 -23.83 2.17 5.54
C PRO A 294 -25.10 2.80 6.15
N THR A 295 -26.26 2.34 5.76
CA THR A 295 -27.56 2.83 6.27
C THR A 295 -28.04 2.07 7.53
N VAL A 296 -27.49 0.88 7.77
CA VAL A 296 -27.80 0.05 8.94
C VAL A 296 -26.57 -0.05 9.82
N ILE A 297 -26.71 0.24 11.11
CA ILE A 297 -25.65 0.10 12.10
C ILE A 297 -25.39 -1.39 12.37
N LYS A 298 -24.13 -1.81 12.19
CA LYS A 298 -23.65 -3.17 12.47
C LYS A 298 -22.35 -3.10 13.27
N PHE A 299 -22.18 -4.09 14.15
CA PHE A 299 -20.91 -4.34 14.81
C PHE A 299 -20.26 -5.55 14.15
N TYR A 300 -18.96 -5.42 13.78
CA TYR A 300 -18.21 -6.48 13.13
C TYR A 300 -17.69 -7.50 14.15
N ASP A 301 -16.95 -7.03 15.15
CA ASP A 301 -16.37 -7.87 16.19
C ASP A 301 -17.03 -7.63 17.54
N SER A 302 -17.06 -8.63 18.40
CA SER A 302 -17.42 -8.46 19.81
C SER A 302 -16.29 -7.73 20.56
N PHE A 303 -16.64 -7.03 21.65
CA PHE A 303 -15.61 -6.42 22.50
C PHE A 303 -14.64 -7.46 23.09
N LEU A 304 -15.11 -8.67 23.34
CA LEU A 304 -14.30 -9.77 23.83
C LEU A 304 -13.22 -10.15 22.82
N ASP A 305 -13.57 -10.34 21.56
CA ASP A 305 -12.64 -10.72 20.48
C ASP A 305 -11.60 -9.62 20.25
N LEU A 306 -12.00 -8.33 20.31
CA LEU A 306 -11.08 -7.21 20.23
C LEU A 306 -10.04 -7.21 21.37
N VAL A 307 -10.42 -7.62 22.60
CA VAL A 307 -9.47 -7.76 23.71
C VAL A 307 -8.57 -8.99 23.49
N MET A 308 -9.12 -10.10 23.05
CA MET A 308 -8.40 -11.34 22.81
C MET A 308 -7.43 -11.24 21.62
N ALA A 309 -7.66 -10.35 20.67
CA ALA A 309 -6.72 -10.03 19.59
C ALA A 309 -5.32 -9.55 20.08
N HIS A 310 -5.16 -9.32 21.39
CA HIS A 310 -3.86 -9.00 22.01
C HIS A 310 -3.15 -10.24 22.62
N PHE A 311 -3.73 -11.42 22.50
CA PHE A 311 -3.12 -12.64 23.03
C PHE A 311 -1.92 -13.08 22.19
N ALA A 312 -0.95 -13.72 22.83
CA ALA A 312 0.20 -14.29 22.15
C ALA A 312 -0.17 -15.63 21.50
N GLY A 313 0.50 -16.00 20.42
CA GLY A 313 0.30 -17.28 19.73
C GLY A 313 -0.88 -17.29 18.76
N ILE A 314 -1.53 -16.15 18.50
CA ILE A 314 -2.50 -15.99 17.42
C ILE A 314 -1.73 -15.67 16.13
N PRO A 315 -2.02 -16.30 14.98
CA PRO A 315 -1.41 -15.89 13.73
C PRO A 315 -1.90 -14.48 13.32
N PRO A 316 -1.05 -13.64 12.72
CA PRO A 316 -1.50 -12.36 12.18
C PRO A 316 -2.44 -12.58 10.99
N ILE A 317 -3.39 -11.69 10.81
CA ILE A 317 -4.33 -11.70 9.69
C ILE A 317 -3.66 -11.05 8.49
N ASN A 318 -3.57 -11.77 7.36
CA ASN A 318 -3.07 -11.23 6.09
C ASN A 318 -4.23 -10.75 5.24
N ILE A 319 -5.21 -11.65 5.06
CA ILE A 319 -6.46 -11.42 4.34
C ILE A 319 -7.59 -12.10 5.10
N ALA A 320 -8.76 -11.50 5.10
CA ALA A 320 -9.95 -12.08 5.70
C ALA A 320 -11.10 -12.07 4.68
N ASN A 321 -11.83 -13.18 4.61
CA ASN A 321 -13.03 -13.28 3.78
C ASN A 321 -14.22 -12.51 4.37
N SER A 322 -14.09 -12.08 5.63
CA SER A 322 -15.09 -11.32 6.38
C SER A 322 -14.63 -9.89 6.67
N GLN A 323 -15.55 -9.08 7.20
CA GLN A 323 -15.24 -7.72 7.65
C GLN A 323 -14.72 -7.68 9.11
N VAL A 324 -14.43 -8.83 9.70
CA VAL A 324 -14.00 -9.00 11.10
C VAL A 324 -12.50 -9.23 11.19
N GLY A 325 -11.92 -8.93 12.35
CA GLY A 325 -10.55 -9.21 12.70
C GLY A 325 -9.69 -7.99 12.99
N LEU A 326 -8.77 -8.13 13.93
CA LEU A 326 -7.90 -7.06 14.42
C LEU A 326 -6.48 -7.56 14.68
N ASN A 327 -5.51 -7.00 13.99
CA ASN A 327 -4.09 -7.19 14.25
C ASN A 327 -3.59 -6.25 15.38
N ALA A 328 -3.92 -6.55 16.65
CA ALA A 328 -3.62 -5.68 17.79
C ALA A 328 -2.44 -6.15 18.65
N TYR A 329 -1.99 -7.39 18.53
CA TYR A 329 -0.90 -7.90 19.34
C TYR A 329 0.39 -7.07 19.15
N CYS A 330 0.89 -6.56 20.25
CA CYS A 330 2.15 -5.82 20.32
C CYS A 330 2.91 -6.13 21.64
N GLY A 331 2.66 -7.32 22.22
CA GLY A 331 3.21 -7.82 23.45
C GLY A 331 2.18 -7.90 24.58
N VAL A 332 2.18 -9.04 25.30
CA VAL A 332 1.23 -9.33 26.41
C VAL A 332 1.37 -8.36 27.57
N SER A 333 2.58 -7.79 27.76
CA SER A 333 2.86 -6.78 28.79
C SER A 333 1.94 -5.56 28.76
N VAL A 334 1.30 -5.28 27.60
CA VAL A 334 0.35 -4.17 27.41
C VAL A 334 -0.81 -4.29 28.40
N PHE A 335 -1.32 -5.48 28.68
CA PHE A 335 -2.40 -5.69 29.64
C PHE A 335 -2.06 -5.17 31.04
N LEU A 336 -0.84 -5.45 31.53
CA LEU A 336 -0.39 -5.00 32.83
C LEU A 336 -0.11 -3.50 32.85
N LEU A 337 0.61 -3.01 31.82
CA LEU A 337 1.11 -1.63 31.78
C LEU A 337 -0.02 -0.61 31.56
N VAL A 338 -1.08 -0.95 30.83
CA VAL A 338 -2.27 -0.10 30.69
C VAL A 338 -3.00 0.04 32.02
N ILE A 339 -3.15 -1.05 32.78
CA ILE A 339 -3.75 -0.99 34.13
C ILE A 339 -2.88 -0.12 35.04
N LEU A 340 -1.55 -0.27 34.98
CA LEU A 340 -0.63 0.59 35.75
C LEU A 340 -0.74 2.04 35.34
N TYR A 341 -0.89 2.35 34.04
CA TYR A 341 -1.12 3.72 33.57
C TYR A 341 -2.36 4.34 34.19
N LEU A 342 -3.47 3.61 34.21
CA LEU A 342 -4.72 4.07 34.80
C LEU A 342 -4.61 4.27 36.32
N LEU A 343 -3.86 3.40 37.00
CA LEU A 343 -3.65 3.49 38.46
C LEU A 343 -2.54 4.47 38.88
N ASP A 344 -1.71 4.96 37.97
CA ASP A 344 -0.58 5.83 38.31
C ASP A 344 -1.03 7.25 38.70
N ARG A 345 -0.91 7.62 39.97
CA ARG A 345 -1.29 8.95 40.49
C ARG A 345 -0.38 10.08 39.99
N ARG A 346 0.75 9.80 39.37
CA ARG A 346 1.69 10.81 38.83
C ARG A 346 1.19 11.38 37.51
N ILE A 347 0.42 10.60 36.75
CA ILE A 347 -0.19 11.03 35.50
C ILE A 347 -1.49 11.79 35.84
N ARG A 348 -1.66 12.96 35.24
CA ARG A 348 -2.82 13.84 35.52
C ARG A 348 -4.11 13.15 35.08
N LEU A 349 -5.18 13.27 35.86
CA LEU A 349 -6.47 12.64 35.53
C LEU A 349 -6.99 13.04 34.14
N ARG A 350 -6.88 14.33 33.79
CA ARG A 350 -7.28 14.84 32.47
C ARG A 350 -6.49 14.21 31.30
N GLU A 351 -5.21 13.92 31.50
CA GLU A 351 -4.35 13.24 30.53
C GLU A 351 -4.78 11.78 30.37
N LYS A 352 -5.01 11.07 31.47
CA LYS A 352 -5.56 9.70 31.45
C LYS A 352 -6.91 9.64 30.76
N ALA A 353 -7.82 10.55 31.10
CA ALA A 353 -9.15 10.61 30.51
C ALA A 353 -9.10 10.88 29.00
N ALA A 354 -8.20 11.76 28.54
CA ALA A 354 -8.03 12.06 27.12
C ALA A 354 -7.46 10.86 26.33
N TYR A 355 -6.43 10.19 26.85
CA TYR A 355 -5.86 9.00 26.21
C TYR A 355 -6.84 7.83 26.26
N PHE A 356 -7.55 7.62 27.38
CA PHE A 356 -8.57 6.59 27.49
C PHE A 356 -9.72 6.83 26.50
N ALA A 357 -10.20 8.07 26.38
CA ALA A 357 -11.27 8.41 25.41
C ALA A 357 -10.82 8.17 23.96
N LEU A 358 -9.57 8.51 23.61
CA LEU A 358 -9.02 8.22 22.28
C LEU A 358 -8.93 6.70 22.05
N THR A 359 -8.42 5.95 23.02
CA THR A 359 -8.31 4.47 22.93
C THR A 359 -9.70 3.84 22.77
N ALA A 360 -10.67 4.25 23.58
CA ALA A 360 -12.05 3.75 23.51
C ALA A 360 -12.72 4.10 22.17
N PHE A 361 -12.49 5.30 21.63
CA PHE A 361 -12.99 5.69 20.32
C PHE A 361 -12.38 4.83 19.19
N LEU A 362 -11.08 4.54 19.23
CA LEU A 362 -10.42 3.68 18.25
C LEU A 362 -10.95 2.24 18.33
N VAL A 363 -11.12 1.70 19.56
CA VAL A 363 -11.70 0.36 19.78
C VAL A 363 -13.15 0.30 19.24
N LEU A 364 -13.97 1.32 19.50
CA LEU A 364 -15.32 1.40 18.92
C LEU A 364 -15.27 1.46 17.38
N SER A 365 -14.28 2.17 16.83
CA SER A 365 -14.12 2.32 15.38
C SER A 365 -13.76 1.01 14.67
N PHE A 366 -13.13 0.06 15.35
CA PHE A 366 -12.83 -1.26 14.77
C PHE A 366 -14.09 -2.06 14.49
N SER A 367 -15.04 -2.02 15.40
CA SER A 367 -16.25 -2.84 15.33
C SER A 367 -17.43 -2.11 14.66
N LEU A 368 -17.61 -0.79 14.89
CA LEU A 368 -18.76 -0.06 14.36
C LEU A 368 -18.58 0.27 12.87
N ASN A 369 -19.42 -0.35 12.01
CA ASN A 369 -19.30 -0.25 10.55
C ASN A 369 -19.25 1.19 10.01
N VAL A 370 -20.02 2.12 10.57
CA VAL A 370 -20.04 3.53 10.13
C VAL A 370 -18.71 4.21 10.39
N LEU A 371 -18.11 4.04 11.58
CA LEU A 371 -16.81 4.61 11.91
C LEU A 371 -15.71 3.92 11.09
N ASN A 372 -15.77 2.60 10.96
CA ASN A 372 -14.86 1.81 10.16
C ASN A 372 -14.85 2.29 8.70
N TYR A 373 -16.02 2.50 8.09
CA TYR A 373 -16.20 3.04 6.75
C TYR A 373 -15.56 4.43 6.59
N ILE A 374 -15.73 5.33 7.57
CA ILE A 374 -15.10 6.65 7.55
C ILE A 374 -13.57 6.54 7.58
N TRP A 375 -13.02 5.69 8.47
CA TRP A 375 -11.58 5.48 8.55
C TRP A 375 -10.97 4.95 7.25
N HIS A 376 -11.72 4.14 6.50
CA HIS A 376 -11.27 3.58 5.23
C HIS A 376 -11.50 4.50 4.02
N GLY A 377 -11.71 5.81 4.23
CA GLY A 377 -11.87 6.77 3.13
C GLY A 377 -13.23 6.66 2.43
N PHE A 378 -14.28 6.36 3.20
CA PHE A 378 -15.66 6.19 2.72
C PHE A 378 -15.86 4.99 1.79
N HIS A 379 -15.13 3.88 2.04
CA HIS A 379 -15.40 2.59 1.41
C HIS A 379 -15.29 1.42 2.41
N GLN A 380 -15.70 0.24 1.97
CA GLN A 380 -15.58 -0.98 2.77
C GLN A 380 -14.12 -1.48 2.79
N GLN A 381 -13.74 -2.19 3.85
CA GLN A 381 -12.35 -2.58 4.07
C GLN A 381 -11.86 -3.78 3.24
N ASN A 382 -12.68 -4.40 2.43
CA ASN A 382 -12.41 -5.44 1.44
C ASN A 382 -11.15 -6.29 1.71
N GLY A 383 -11.30 -7.41 2.39
CA GLY A 383 -10.26 -8.42 2.61
C GLY A 383 -9.13 -8.06 3.58
N ILE A 384 -8.86 -6.78 3.87
CA ILE A 384 -7.82 -6.34 4.81
C ILE A 384 -8.47 -5.51 5.91
N PRO A 385 -8.86 -6.12 7.06
CA PRO A 385 -9.62 -5.44 8.10
C PRO A 385 -8.78 -4.47 8.92
N ASN A 386 -9.44 -3.42 9.40
CA ASN A 386 -8.92 -2.48 10.40
C ASN A 386 -7.55 -1.87 10.07
N ARG A 387 -7.38 -1.36 8.83
CA ARG A 387 -6.11 -0.80 8.30
C ARG A 387 -5.55 0.36 9.10
N PHE A 388 -6.32 0.95 10.02
CA PHE A 388 -5.90 2.04 10.91
C PHE A 388 -5.46 1.57 12.31
N ALA A 389 -5.36 0.25 12.57
CA ALA A 389 -5.03 -0.28 13.89
C ALA A 389 -3.62 0.09 14.38
N PHE A 390 -2.68 0.45 13.49
CA PHE A 390 -1.36 0.98 13.88
C PHE A 390 -1.45 2.26 14.72
N LEU A 391 -2.51 3.06 14.56
CA LEU A 391 -2.77 4.25 15.36
C LEU A 391 -3.09 3.86 16.81
N TYR A 392 -3.91 2.85 16.98
CA TYR A 392 -4.23 2.28 18.30
C TYR A 392 -2.99 1.70 18.98
N VAL A 393 -2.21 0.89 18.26
CA VAL A 393 -0.96 0.32 18.77
C VAL A 393 -0.01 1.42 19.24
N ALA A 394 0.16 2.50 18.47
CA ALA A 394 0.99 3.64 18.87
C ALA A 394 0.49 4.30 20.16
N VAL A 395 -0.82 4.53 20.30
CA VAL A 395 -1.41 5.18 21.49
C VAL A 395 -1.24 4.31 22.74
N ILE A 396 -1.53 3.01 22.64
CA ILE A 396 -1.45 2.09 23.78
C ILE A 396 0.00 1.91 24.24
N LEU A 397 0.96 1.84 23.31
CA LEU A 397 2.38 1.74 23.63
C LEU A 397 2.92 3.03 24.29
N VAL A 398 2.40 4.20 23.92
CA VAL A 398 2.73 5.47 24.62
C VAL A 398 2.21 5.45 26.06
N MET A 399 1.01 4.94 26.30
CA MET A 399 0.46 4.78 27.65
C MET A 399 1.33 3.81 28.48
N CYS A 400 1.72 2.69 27.91
CA CYS A 400 2.60 1.70 28.54
C CYS A 400 3.99 2.27 28.86
N PHE A 401 4.56 3.03 27.91
CA PHE A 401 5.84 3.72 28.09
C PHE A 401 5.80 4.74 29.24
N ASP A 402 4.75 5.55 29.32
CA ASP A 402 4.60 6.52 30.42
C ASP A 402 4.43 5.82 31.79
N ALA A 403 3.72 4.69 31.85
CA ALA A 403 3.57 3.87 33.06
C ALA A 403 4.89 3.24 33.52
N SER A 404 5.75 2.82 32.58
CA SER A 404 7.02 2.15 32.89
C SER A 404 8.05 3.07 33.57
N ALA A 405 7.81 4.38 33.62
CA ALA A 405 8.81 5.37 34.05
C ALA A 405 9.33 5.18 35.46
N ASP A 406 8.55 4.65 36.42
CA ASP A 406 8.95 4.51 37.81
C ASP A 406 8.16 3.42 38.59
N ILE A 407 8.21 2.21 38.12
CA ILE A 407 7.55 1.03 38.71
C ILE A 407 7.98 0.79 40.16
N PRO A 408 9.29 0.92 40.53
CA PRO A 408 9.74 0.65 41.92
C PRO A 408 9.09 1.54 42.97
N SER A 409 8.57 2.71 42.58
CA SER A 409 7.93 3.64 43.56
C SER A 409 6.42 3.41 43.69
N MET A 410 5.81 2.59 42.84
CA MET A 410 4.38 2.30 42.88
C MET A 410 3.97 1.52 44.13
N ALA A 411 2.77 1.72 44.65
CA ALA A 411 2.24 0.94 45.74
C ALA A 411 2.05 -0.53 45.33
N LEU A 412 2.44 -1.46 46.23
CA LEU A 412 2.41 -2.90 45.95
C LEU A 412 1.07 -3.41 45.43
N TRP A 413 -0.04 -2.96 46.01
CA TRP A 413 -1.37 -3.38 45.59
C TRP A 413 -1.65 -3.05 44.11
N LYS A 414 -1.08 -1.98 43.54
CA LYS A 414 -1.24 -1.63 42.12
C LYS A 414 -0.55 -2.62 41.19
N ILE A 415 0.63 -3.09 41.61
CA ILE A 415 1.37 -4.14 40.87
C ILE A 415 0.61 -5.44 40.95
N LEU A 416 0.10 -5.81 42.13
CA LEU A 416 -0.70 -7.04 42.30
C LEU A 416 -1.99 -6.99 41.47
N VAL A 417 -2.73 -5.89 41.46
CA VAL A 417 -3.95 -5.73 40.67
C VAL A 417 -3.65 -5.77 39.18
N SER A 418 -2.56 -5.11 38.72
CA SER A 418 -2.21 -5.10 37.30
C SER A 418 -1.82 -6.48 36.77
N GLY A 419 -1.27 -7.36 37.60
CA GLY A 419 -0.99 -8.74 37.23
C GLY A 419 -2.21 -9.67 37.38
N ALA A 420 -2.94 -9.56 38.48
CA ALA A 420 -4.04 -10.47 38.79
C ALA A 420 -5.24 -10.34 37.84
N LEU A 421 -5.59 -9.10 37.42
CA LEU A 421 -6.76 -8.89 36.55
C LEU A 421 -6.61 -9.53 35.17
N PRO A 422 -5.50 -9.33 34.41
CA PRO A 422 -5.31 -10.00 33.14
C PRO A 422 -5.21 -11.53 33.25
N VAL A 423 -4.54 -12.03 34.29
CA VAL A 423 -4.44 -13.47 34.55
C VAL A 423 -5.84 -14.04 34.80
N ALA A 424 -6.62 -13.41 35.68
CA ALA A 424 -7.98 -13.85 35.98
C ALA A 424 -8.88 -13.80 34.74
N PHE A 425 -8.80 -12.73 33.93
CA PHE A 425 -9.51 -12.62 32.67
C PHE A 425 -9.15 -13.76 31.72
N THR A 426 -7.85 -13.99 31.47
CA THR A 426 -7.40 -15.04 30.55
C THR A 426 -7.80 -16.43 31.03
N LEU A 427 -7.71 -16.70 32.35
CA LEU A 427 -8.19 -17.95 32.94
C LEU A 427 -9.70 -18.13 32.75
N THR A 428 -10.47 -17.06 32.93
CA THR A 428 -11.94 -17.11 32.75
C THR A 428 -12.31 -17.45 31.33
N VAL A 429 -11.74 -16.75 30.33
CA VAL A 429 -12.05 -17.02 28.92
C VAL A 429 -11.55 -18.39 28.47
N PHE A 430 -10.44 -18.88 29.03
CA PHE A 430 -9.93 -20.23 28.80
C PHE A 430 -10.86 -21.32 29.36
N ILE A 431 -11.26 -21.21 30.61
CA ILE A 431 -12.14 -22.19 31.27
C ILE A 431 -13.51 -22.23 30.61
N LEU A 432 -14.07 -21.07 30.29
CA LEU A 432 -15.39 -20.95 29.69
C LEU A 432 -15.38 -21.13 28.16
N LYS A 433 -14.20 -21.27 27.55
CA LYS A 433 -13.98 -21.36 26.08
C LYS A 433 -14.74 -20.25 25.33
N LEU A 434 -14.55 -19.01 25.79
CA LEU A 434 -15.17 -17.83 25.19
C LEU A 434 -14.26 -17.23 24.11
N GLY A 435 -14.90 -16.57 23.13
CA GLY A 435 -14.21 -15.86 22.04
C GLY A 435 -13.91 -16.77 20.85
N GLU A 436 -13.96 -16.15 19.69
CA GLU A 436 -13.69 -16.77 18.40
C GLU A 436 -12.65 -15.91 17.65
N ASN A 437 -11.86 -16.53 16.78
CA ASN A 437 -10.95 -15.82 15.90
C ASN A 437 -11.75 -15.19 14.73
N TYR A 438 -11.06 -14.49 13.84
CA TYR A 438 -11.68 -13.83 12.69
C TYR A 438 -12.33 -14.81 11.67
N GLU A 439 -12.06 -16.11 11.77
CA GLU A 439 -12.66 -17.18 10.95
C GLU A 439 -13.88 -17.81 11.62
N GLY A 440 -14.22 -17.36 12.83
CA GLY A 440 -15.32 -17.92 13.64
C GLY A 440 -14.94 -19.21 14.36
N GLU A 441 -13.65 -19.51 14.48
CA GLU A 441 -13.14 -20.68 15.18
C GLU A 441 -12.69 -20.35 16.61
N ALA A 442 -12.82 -21.30 17.51
CA ALA A 442 -12.35 -21.14 18.87
C ALA A 442 -10.80 -21.02 18.92
N TYR A 443 -10.32 -20.15 19.79
CA TYR A 443 -8.86 -20.02 20.02
C TYR A 443 -8.25 -21.34 20.54
N THR A 444 -7.02 -21.62 20.13
CA THR A 444 -6.32 -22.85 20.53
C THR A 444 -5.89 -22.82 21.99
N ASN A 445 -5.72 -23.98 22.61
CA ASN A 445 -5.24 -24.07 23.98
C ASN A 445 -3.83 -23.44 24.16
N GLU A 446 -3.00 -23.54 23.13
CA GLU A 446 -1.65 -22.97 23.10
C GLU A 446 -1.71 -21.44 23.26
N THR A 447 -2.63 -20.78 22.60
CA THR A 447 -2.84 -19.32 22.71
C THR A 447 -3.09 -18.88 24.15
N TYR A 448 -3.98 -19.57 24.86
CA TYR A 448 -4.25 -19.26 26.27
C TYR A 448 -3.05 -19.56 27.18
N ILE A 449 -2.41 -20.71 26.98
CA ILE A 449 -1.27 -21.14 27.81
C ILE A 449 -0.07 -20.20 27.63
N ILE A 450 0.29 -19.84 26.40
CA ILE A 450 1.40 -18.92 26.13
C ILE A 450 1.09 -17.54 26.72
N THR A 451 -0.12 -17.05 26.54
CA THR A 451 -0.55 -15.75 27.08
C THR A 451 -0.49 -15.75 28.61
N LEU A 452 -1.00 -16.79 29.28
CA LEU A 452 -0.94 -16.95 30.74
C LEU A 452 0.49 -17.02 31.24
N LEU A 453 1.36 -17.79 30.57
CA LEU A 453 2.76 -17.91 30.93
C LEU A 453 3.46 -16.54 30.89
N LEU A 454 3.28 -15.80 29.81
CA LEU A 454 3.85 -14.46 29.66
C LEU A 454 3.28 -13.47 30.69
N LEU A 455 1.97 -13.50 30.96
CA LEU A 455 1.34 -12.69 32.00
C LEU A 455 1.93 -13.00 33.40
N CYS A 456 2.15 -14.26 33.73
CA CYS A 456 2.77 -14.67 34.97
C CYS A 456 4.26 -14.22 35.08
N ILE A 457 5.02 -14.36 33.98
CA ILE A 457 6.42 -13.88 33.91
C ILE A 457 6.47 -12.37 34.15
N TYR A 458 5.67 -11.56 33.43
CA TYR A 458 5.66 -10.11 33.63
C TYR A 458 5.15 -9.70 34.99
N SER A 459 4.13 -10.36 35.53
CA SER A 459 3.65 -10.11 36.90
C SER A 459 4.74 -10.38 37.94
N GLY A 460 5.47 -11.49 37.80
CA GLY A 460 6.60 -11.83 38.63
C GLY A 460 7.74 -10.82 38.51
N LEU A 461 8.12 -10.43 37.30
CA LEU A 461 9.16 -9.42 37.07
C LEU A 461 8.81 -8.07 37.70
N LEU A 462 7.57 -7.58 37.49
CA LEU A 462 7.12 -6.32 38.08
C LEU A 462 7.11 -6.39 39.63
N LEU A 463 6.74 -7.53 40.17
CA LEU A 463 6.75 -7.79 41.61
C LEU A 463 8.19 -7.80 42.20
N ILE A 464 9.12 -8.49 41.55
CA ILE A 464 10.56 -8.50 41.91
C ILE A 464 11.12 -7.08 41.84
N VAL A 465 10.89 -6.32 40.74
CA VAL A 465 11.34 -4.94 40.62
C VAL A 465 10.79 -4.07 41.75
N ARG A 466 9.55 -4.29 42.18
CA ARG A 466 8.92 -3.53 43.25
C ARG A 466 9.46 -3.89 44.63
N ILE A 467 9.63 -5.19 44.94
CA ILE A 467 10.09 -5.67 46.25
C ILE A 467 11.58 -5.35 46.46
N SER A 468 12.42 -5.63 45.46
CA SER A 468 13.86 -5.39 45.52
C SER A 468 14.23 -3.91 45.44
N ARG A 469 13.29 -3.01 45.18
CA ARG A 469 13.54 -1.57 44.93
C ARG A 469 14.69 -1.35 43.95
N MET A 470 14.72 -2.16 42.90
CA MET A 470 15.78 -2.20 41.90
C MET A 470 16.12 -0.81 41.36
N LYS A 471 17.39 -0.53 41.07
CA LYS A 471 17.84 0.70 40.45
C LYS A 471 17.19 0.83 39.06
N ARG A 472 16.82 2.04 38.70
CA ARG A 472 16.06 2.35 37.48
C ARG A 472 16.74 1.82 36.23
N GLU A 473 18.03 2.03 36.10
CA GLU A 473 18.80 1.62 34.91
C GLU A 473 18.77 0.08 34.76
N LEU A 474 18.86 -0.65 35.87
CA LEU A 474 18.87 -2.11 35.84
C LEU A 474 17.50 -2.69 35.47
N TYR A 475 16.42 -2.25 36.13
CA TYR A 475 15.10 -2.78 35.78
C TYR A 475 14.65 -2.34 34.37
N ALA A 476 15.01 -1.12 33.94
CA ALA A 476 14.73 -0.67 32.58
C ALA A 476 15.44 -1.53 31.54
N PHE A 477 16.69 -1.93 31.82
CA PHE A 477 17.43 -2.83 30.94
C PHE A 477 16.83 -4.25 30.92
N LEU A 478 16.56 -4.84 32.08
CA LEU A 478 16.00 -6.20 32.17
C LEU A 478 14.60 -6.29 31.55
N LEU A 479 13.68 -5.38 31.92
CA LEU A 479 12.32 -5.39 31.39
C LEU A 479 12.32 -5.11 29.87
N SER A 480 13.18 -4.18 29.43
CA SER A 480 13.31 -3.92 27.98
C SER A 480 13.83 -5.15 27.22
N GLY A 481 14.73 -5.93 27.79
CA GLY A 481 15.22 -7.17 27.23
C GLY A 481 14.07 -8.17 26.99
N PHE A 482 13.22 -8.40 27.99
CA PHE A 482 12.06 -9.27 27.86
C PHE A 482 11.05 -8.77 26.80
N LEU A 483 10.75 -7.46 26.79
CA LEU A 483 9.86 -6.85 25.81
C LEU A 483 10.37 -7.02 24.38
N VAL A 484 11.67 -6.82 24.15
CA VAL A 484 12.31 -6.98 22.84
C VAL A 484 12.29 -8.44 22.38
N VAL A 485 12.60 -9.37 23.29
CA VAL A 485 12.59 -10.81 22.98
C VAL A 485 11.18 -11.29 22.65
N GLU A 486 10.18 -10.89 23.44
CA GLU A 486 8.76 -11.21 23.14
C GLU A 486 8.32 -10.66 21.78
N ALA A 487 8.57 -9.36 21.52
CA ALA A 487 8.19 -8.73 20.26
C ALA A 487 8.91 -9.38 19.06
N GLY A 488 10.21 -9.71 19.22
CA GLY A 488 11.00 -10.37 18.19
C GLY A 488 10.55 -11.81 17.92
N ALA A 489 10.29 -12.59 18.96
CA ALA A 489 9.77 -13.95 18.83
C ALA A 489 8.37 -13.97 18.19
N GLY A 490 7.49 -13.05 18.61
CA GLY A 490 6.18 -12.87 18.02
C GLY A 490 6.26 -12.49 16.54
N ALA A 491 7.18 -11.59 16.17
CA ALA A 491 7.38 -11.20 14.78
C ALA A 491 7.89 -12.38 13.92
N VAL A 492 8.86 -13.12 14.37
CA VAL A 492 9.37 -14.31 13.64
C VAL A 492 8.26 -15.35 13.48
N TYR A 493 7.48 -15.61 14.53
CA TYR A 493 6.31 -16.47 14.46
C TYR A 493 5.29 -15.97 13.42
N GLY A 494 4.94 -14.68 13.45
CA GLY A 494 4.00 -14.11 12.50
C GLY A 494 4.50 -14.15 11.06
N ILE A 495 5.80 -13.97 10.82
CA ILE A 495 6.41 -14.11 9.49
C ILE A 495 6.33 -15.56 9.00
N ILE A 496 6.57 -16.54 9.88
CA ILE A 496 6.40 -17.96 9.56
C ILE A 496 4.94 -18.27 9.19
N CYS A 497 3.98 -17.70 9.89
CA CYS A 497 2.55 -17.88 9.57
C CYS A 497 2.16 -17.23 8.22
N ASN A 498 2.84 -16.15 7.82
CA ASN A 498 2.60 -15.51 6.53
C ASN A 498 3.17 -16.31 5.36
N ASP A 499 4.18 -17.16 5.64
CA ASP A 499 4.92 -17.97 4.67
C ASP A 499 5.67 -17.14 3.60
N SER A 500 6.21 -17.81 2.60
CA SER A 500 6.91 -17.21 1.47
C SER A 500 6.47 -17.86 0.16
N VAL A 501 6.62 -17.13 -0.94
CA VAL A 501 6.32 -17.61 -2.28
C VAL A 501 7.63 -17.85 -3.03
N THR A 502 7.71 -18.93 -3.79
CA THR A 502 8.88 -19.23 -4.62
C THR A 502 8.98 -18.27 -5.79
N ARG A 503 10.01 -17.42 -5.81
CA ARG A 503 10.17 -16.35 -6.82
C ARG A 503 10.57 -16.85 -8.20
N ASP A 504 11.35 -17.94 -8.31
CA ASP A 504 11.91 -18.41 -9.59
C ASP A 504 10.84 -18.79 -10.60
N ILE A 505 9.66 -19.24 -10.16
CA ILE A 505 8.54 -19.58 -11.04
C ILE A 505 8.13 -18.34 -11.85
N TYR A 506 8.01 -17.18 -11.20
CA TYR A 506 7.61 -15.92 -11.84
C TYR A 506 8.73 -15.33 -12.70
N LEU A 507 9.96 -15.37 -12.20
CA LEU A 507 11.15 -14.91 -12.95
C LEU A 507 11.38 -15.77 -14.20
N LYS A 508 11.07 -17.07 -14.15
CA LYS A 508 11.12 -17.95 -15.31
C LYS A 508 10.11 -17.54 -16.39
N ASP A 509 8.87 -17.25 -16.02
CA ASP A 509 7.86 -16.76 -16.95
C ASP A 509 8.29 -15.45 -17.62
N GLN A 510 8.87 -14.51 -16.86
CA GLN A 510 9.38 -13.25 -17.40
C GLN A 510 10.56 -13.47 -18.37
N ALA A 511 11.48 -14.36 -18.02
CA ALA A 511 12.62 -14.69 -18.87
C ALA A 511 12.16 -15.38 -20.16
N SER A 512 11.25 -16.38 -20.07
CA SER A 512 10.65 -17.07 -21.21
C SER A 512 9.93 -16.09 -22.12
N TYR A 513 9.06 -15.24 -21.59
CA TYR A 513 8.38 -14.23 -22.38
C TYR A 513 9.36 -13.35 -23.18
N LYS A 514 10.38 -12.79 -22.52
CA LYS A 514 11.36 -11.92 -23.19
C LYS A 514 12.15 -12.64 -24.26
N SER A 515 12.56 -13.87 -24.00
CA SER A 515 13.30 -14.69 -24.98
C SER A 515 12.45 -15.04 -26.19
N LEU A 516 11.23 -15.57 -25.97
CA LEU A 516 10.34 -16.00 -27.03
C LEU A 516 9.85 -14.83 -27.89
N MET A 517 9.49 -13.68 -27.27
CA MET A 517 9.06 -12.52 -28.04
C MET A 517 10.20 -11.87 -28.82
N ALA A 518 11.44 -11.97 -28.33
CA ALA A 518 12.62 -11.57 -29.11
C ALA A 518 12.86 -12.49 -30.32
N GLU A 519 12.59 -13.80 -30.19
CA GLU A 519 12.66 -14.77 -31.28
C GLU A 519 11.60 -14.50 -32.35
N VAL A 520 10.37 -14.19 -31.92
CA VAL A 520 9.28 -13.76 -32.82
C VAL A 520 9.67 -12.54 -33.65
N GLY A 521 10.41 -11.60 -33.07
CA GLY A 521 11.01 -10.47 -33.78
C GLY A 521 10.01 -9.46 -34.36
N ASP A 522 8.76 -9.42 -33.87
CA ASP A 522 7.74 -8.48 -34.34
C ASP A 522 8.00 -7.06 -33.79
N SER A 523 8.27 -6.12 -34.67
CA SER A 523 8.51 -4.72 -34.32
C SER A 523 7.25 -3.85 -34.39
N SER A 524 6.09 -4.39 -34.77
CA SER A 524 4.81 -3.68 -34.79
C SER A 524 4.32 -3.41 -33.37
N TRP A 525 3.39 -2.48 -33.22
CA TRP A 525 2.68 -2.32 -31.95
C TRP A 525 1.58 -3.39 -31.87
N TYR A 526 1.54 -4.15 -30.79
CA TYR A 526 0.55 -5.20 -30.54
C TYR A 526 0.28 -5.38 -29.05
N ARG A 527 -0.81 -6.07 -28.72
CA ARG A 527 -1.08 -6.63 -27.40
C ARG A 527 -0.76 -8.12 -27.35
N SER A 528 -0.38 -8.57 -26.17
CA SER A 528 -0.16 -9.97 -25.87
C SER A 528 -0.82 -10.33 -24.55
N GLU A 529 -1.11 -11.63 -24.33
CA GLU A 529 -1.60 -12.14 -23.06
C GLU A 529 -0.77 -13.33 -22.62
N VAL A 530 -0.54 -13.46 -21.32
CA VAL A 530 0.10 -14.63 -20.72
C VAL A 530 -0.95 -15.42 -19.94
N ASP A 531 -1.44 -16.51 -20.51
CA ASP A 531 -2.42 -17.42 -19.89
C ASP A 531 -1.71 -18.49 -19.02
N ALA A 532 -0.77 -18.08 -18.17
CA ALA A 532 -0.12 -18.96 -17.20
C ALA A 532 -0.82 -18.97 -15.82
N GLN A 533 -1.72 -18.05 -15.57
CA GLN A 533 -2.56 -17.89 -14.38
C GLN A 533 -1.85 -17.92 -13.01
N ARG A 534 -0.54 -17.74 -12.99
CA ARG A 534 0.27 -17.75 -11.75
C ARG A 534 0.21 -16.42 -11.01
N MET A 535 -0.04 -15.33 -11.74
CA MET A 535 -0.08 -13.96 -11.26
C MET A 535 -1.18 -13.19 -12.02
N ARG A 536 -1.83 -12.21 -11.42
CA ARG A 536 -2.91 -11.48 -12.11
C ARG A 536 -2.41 -10.54 -13.22
N ASN A 537 -1.43 -9.72 -12.94
CA ASN A 537 -0.83 -8.81 -13.94
C ASN A 537 0.41 -9.42 -14.60
N VAL A 538 0.37 -10.70 -14.96
CA VAL A 538 1.55 -11.44 -15.43
C VAL A 538 2.14 -10.85 -16.71
N THR A 539 1.30 -10.43 -17.67
CA THR A 539 1.76 -9.86 -18.94
C THR A 539 2.51 -8.54 -18.71
N MET A 540 1.98 -7.66 -17.84
CA MET A 540 2.67 -6.44 -17.42
C MET A 540 4.01 -6.77 -16.74
N PHE A 541 4.04 -7.74 -15.83
CA PHE A 541 5.27 -8.19 -15.17
C PHE A 541 6.33 -8.69 -16.17
N CYS A 542 5.88 -9.32 -17.24
CA CYS A 542 6.75 -9.80 -18.31
C CYS A 542 7.23 -8.68 -19.28
N GLY A 543 6.65 -7.50 -19.20
CA GLY A 543 6.95 -6.36 -20.09
C GLY A 543 6.07 -6.29 -21.33
N GLY A 544 4.95 -7.04 -21.37
CA GLY A 544 3.95 -7.01 -22.45
C GLY A 544 2.91 -5.91 -22.27
N LYS A 545 1.99 -5.80 -23.25
CA LYS A 545 0.83 -4.91 -23.26
C LYS A 545 -0.43 -5.77 -23.24
N ALA A 546 -1.31 -5.59 -22.27
CA ALA A 546 -2.39 -6.52 -21.98
C ALA A 546 -3.78 -5.88 -21.96
N LEU A 547 -4.81 -6.69 -22.20
CA LEU A 547 -6.18 -6.44 -21.77
C LEU A 547 -6.31 -6.61 -20.26
N VAL A 548 -5.67 -7.65 -19.70
CA VAL A 548 -5.77 -8.01 -18.28
C VAL A 548 -5.19 -6.92 -17.40
N MET A 549 -5.91 -6.59 -16.31
CA MET A 549 -5.47 -5.64 -15.30
C MET A 549 -6.09 -5.95 -13.94
N PHE A 550 -5.31 -5.81 -12.86
CA PHE A 550 -5.76 -5.78 -11.48
C PHE A 550 -5.17 -4.55 -10.79
N ASN A 551 -6.00 -3.49 -10.59
CA ASN A 551 -5.53 -2.20 -10.09
C ASN A 551 -6.67 -1.45 -9.39
N SER A 552 -6.43 -0.99 -8.16
CA SER A 552 -7.42 -0.22 -7.38
C SER A 552 -7.73 1.17 -7.95
N THR A 553 -6.98 1.66 -8.94
CA THR A 553 -7.23 2.92 -9.63
C THR A 553 -7.79 2.73 -11.04
N MET A 554 -8.22 1.51 -11.39
CA MET A 554 -8.81 1.18 -12.68
C MET A 554 -10.11 1.95 -12.90
N GLN A 555 -10.33 2.42 -14.13
CA GLN A 555 -11.57 3.09 -14.52
C GLN A 555 -12.75 2.11 -14.51
N ALA A 556 -13.89 2.54 -13.95
CA ALA A 556 -15.11 1.73 -13.92
C ALA A 556 -15.60 1.37 -15.32
N SER A 557 -15.53 2.32 -16.26
CA SER A 557 -15.98 2.10 -17.64
C SER A 557 -15.26 0.93 -18.34
N VAL A 558 -13.98 0.70 -18.06
CA VAL A 558 -13.23 -0.44 -18.63
C VAL A 558 -13.68 -1.76 -18.01
N THR A 559 -13.94 -1.78 -16.70
CA THR A 559 -14.47 -2.96 -16.02
C THR A 559 -15.87 -3.30 -16.55
N ASP A 560 -16.75 -2.30 -16.64
CA ASP A 560 -18.11 -2.46 -17.15
C ASP A 560 -18.12 -2.93 -18.62
N PHE A 561 -17.25 -2.35 -19.45
CA PHE A 561 -17.08 -2.77 -20.85
C PHE A 561 -16.68 -4.25 -20.96
N CYS A 562 -15.70 -4.70 -20.19
CA CYS A 562 -15.31 -6.11 -20.18
C CYS A 562 -16.48 -7.00 -19.75
N ASP A 563 -17.17 -6.66 -18.64
CA ASP A 563 -18.32 -7.43 -18.14
C ASP A 563 -19.45 -7.51 -19.20
N ARG A 564 -19.77 -6.40 -19.86
CA ARG A 564 -20.81 -6.34 -20.89
C ARG A 564 -20.47 -7.11 -22.16
N LEU A 565 -19.20 -7.31 -22.45
CA LEU A 565 -18.74 -8.18 -23.54
C LEU A 565 -18.65 -9.66 -23.14
N GLY A 566 -18.88 -10.02 -21.89
CA GLY A 566 -18.74 -11.39 -21.39
C GLY A 566 -17.32 -11.75 -20.99
N ILE A 567 -16.41 -10.79 -20.94
CA ILE A 567 -15.03 -10.94 -20.49
C ILE A 567 -14.98 -10.90 -18.96
N GLU A 568 -14.15 -11.74 -18.35
CA GLU A 568 -13.99 -11.77 -16.89
C GLU A 568 -13.71 -10.38 -16.32
N ALA A 569 -14.65 -9.84 -15.52
CA ALA A 569 -14.52 -8.56 -14.87
C ALA A 569 -15.09 -8.58 -13.46
N ARG A 570 -14.48 -7.80 -12.56
CA ARG A 570 -14.93 -7.58 -11.18
C ARG A 570 -14.40 -6.22 -10.71
N THR A 571 -14.85 -5.81 -9.54
CA THR A 571 -14.30 -4.64 -8.86
C THR A 571 -12.77 -4.65 -8.91
N ASN A 572 -12.18 -3.65 -9.54
CA ASN A 572 -10.74 -3.41 -9.69
C ASN A 572 -9.95 -4.40 -10.56
N LYS A 573 -10.61 -5.32 -11.28
CA LYS A 573 -9.88 -6.25 -12.16
C LYS A 573 -10.71 -6.74 -13.34
N ASN A 574 -9.99 -7.06 -14.42
CA ASN A 574 -10.45 -7.87 -15.52
C ASN A 574 -9.48 -9.03 -15.78
N GLY A 575 -9.92 -10.02 -16.50
CA GLY A 575 -9.17 -11.22 -16.87
C GLY A 575 -9.28 -11.53 -18.35
N TYR A 576 -8.59 -12.59 -18.80
CA TYR A 576 -8.59 -13.02 -20.19
C TYR A 576 -9.69 -14.06 -20.47
N ASN A 577 -10.39 -14.56 -19.48
CA ASN A 577 -11.47 -15.52 -19.66
C ASN A 577 -12.70 -14.84 -20.31
N GLY A 578 -13.35 -15.55 -21.23
CA GLY A 578 -14.57 -15.09 -21.89
C GLY A 578 -14.35 -14.19 -23.12
N VAL A 579 -13.11 -13.94 -23.51
CA VAL A 579 -12.80 -13.21 -24.75
C VAL A 579 -13.19 -14.10 -25.94
N THR A 580 -14.04 -13.57 -26.85
CA THR A 580 -14.36 -14.24 -28.13
C THR A 580 -13.26 -13.98 -29.15
N GLU A 581 -13.20 -14.78 -30.24
CA GLU A 581 -12.23 -14.53 -31.32
C GLU A 581 -12.43 -13.14 -31.94
N LEU A 582 -13.67 -12.74 -32.22
CA LEU A 582 -13.96 -11.37 -32.64
C LEU A 582 -13.34 -10.31 -31.72
N MET A 583 -13.43 -10.50 -30.39
CA MET A 583 -12.86 -9.53 -29.44
C MET A 583 -11.34 -9.64 -29.32
N ASN A 584 -10.75 -10.81 -29.51
CA ASN A 584 -9.30 -10.96 -29.65
C ASN A 584 -8.78 -10.08 -30.80
N ASP A 585 -9.46 -10.16 -31.97
CA ASP A 585 -9.08 -9.43 -33.16
C ASP A 585 -9.29 -7.91 -32.99
N VAL A 586 -10.49 -7.51 -32.58
CA VAL A 586 -10.87 -6.11 -32.39
C VAL A 586 -10.00 -5.41 -31.34
N LEU A 587 -9.67 -6.10 -30.24
CA LEU A 587 -8.80 -5.54 -29.20
C LEU A 587 -7.30 -5.66 -29.50
N GLY A 588 -6.93 -6.21 -30.66
CA GLY A 588 -5.56 -6.30 -31.14
C GLY A 588 -4.68 -7.22 -30.33
N ILE A 589 -5.23 -8.33 -29.80
CA ILE A 589 -4.48 -9.36 -29.08
C ILE A 589 -3.81 -10.28 -30.11
N LYS A 590 -2.55 -9.99 -30.44
CA LYS A 590 -1.80 -10.64 -31.49
C LYS A 590 -1.06 -11.90 -31.02
N TYR A 591 -0.65 -11.93 -29.76
CA TYR A 591 0.07 -13.07 -29.20
C TYR A 591 -0.55 -13.51 -27.89
N VAL A 592 -0.69 -14.84 -27.75
CA VAL A 592 -1.05 -15.45 -26.47
C VAL A 592 0.04 -16.45 -26.08
N LEU A 593 0.57 -16.30 -24.87
CA LEU A 593 1.57 -17.20 -24.32
C LEU A 593 0.91 -18.10 -23.27
N SER A 594 0.83 -19.39 -23.54
CA SER A 594 0.24 -20.37 -22.62
C SER A 594 1.31 -21.23 -21.97
N ALA A 595 1.07 -21.69 -20.75
CA ALA A 595 1.98 -22.61 -20.08
C ALA A 595 2.15 -23.92 -20.87
N HIS A 596 3.39 -24.34 -21.11
CA HIS A 596 3.69 -25.57 -21.87
C HIS A 596 2.97 -26.79 -21.26
N GLY A 597 2.38 -27.62 -22.11
CA GLY A 597 1.69 -28.83 -21.69
C GLY A 597 0.31 -28.65 -21.07
N THR A 598 -0.26 -27.45 -21.03
CA THR A 598 -1.65 -27.23 -20.56
C THR A 598 -2.71 -27.78 -21.50
N GLY A 599 -2.33 -28.16 -22.72
CA GLY A 599 -3.25 -28.65 -23.77
C GLY A 599 -4.20 -27.59 -24.32
N SER A 600 -4.04 -26.29 -23.89
CA SER A 600 -4.85 -25.21 -24.41
C SER A 600 -4.53 -24.98 -25.90
N SER A 601 -5.51 -25.15 -26.76
CA SER A 601 -5.45 -24.65 -28.14
C SER A 601 -6.27 -23.37 -28.21
N PHE A 602 -5.71 -22.33 -28.82
CA PHE A 602 -6.42 -21.09 -29.10
C PHE A 602 -6.94 -21.18 -30.56
N TYR A 603 -8.25 -21.05 -30.70
CA TYR A 603 -8.89 -21.16 -32.03
C TYR A 603 -8.35 -20.06 -32.95
N GLY A 604 -8.11 -20.39 -34.20
CA GLY A 604 -7.59 -19.45 -35.19
C GLY A 604 -6.15 -19.00 -34.96
N MET A 605 -5.50 -19.40 -33.86
CA MET A 605 -4.12 -19.03 -33.56
C MET A 605 -3.16 -20.20 -33.85
N GLU A 606 -2.00 -19.87 -34.40
CA GLU A 606 -0.97 -20.84 -34.72
C GLU A 606 0.16 -20.84 -33.69
N PRO A 607 0.66 -22.00 -33.21
CA PRO A 607 1.86 -22.06 -32.37
C PRO A 607 3.08 -21.65 -33.20
N VAL A 608 3.84 -20.64 -32.69
CA VAL A 608 5.01 -20.09 -33.41
C VAL A 608 6.31 -20.59 -32.82
N THR A 609 6.45 -20.60 -31.51
CA THR A 609 7.67 -21.00 -30.82
C THR A 609 7.34 -21.45 -29.38
N ASP A 610 8.25 -22.24 -28.78
CA ASP A 610 8.09 -22.85 -27.45
C ASP A 610 9.45 -23.05 -26.79
N ASP A 611 9.61 -22.78 -25.51
CA ASP A 611 10.85 -23.00 -24.75
C ASP A 611 10.72 -24.06 -23.65
N GLY A 612 9.61 -24.82 -23.64
CA GLY A 612 9.30 -25.82 -22.62
C GLY A 612 8.72 -25.21 -21.30
N ASN A 613 8.57 -23.91 -21.21
CA ASN A 613 7.85 -23.23 -20.14
C ASN A 613 6.59 -22.53 -20.66
N LEU A 614 6.72 -21.81 -21.77
CA LEU A 614 5.63 -21.13 -22.45
C LEU A 614 5.64 -21.49 -23.94
N THR A 615 4.43 -21.61 -24.51
CA THR A 615 4.21 -21.73 -25.96
C THR A 615 3.58 -20.44 -26.46
N VAL A 616 4.13 -19.84 -27.50
CA VAL A 616 3.59 -18.63 -28.16
C VAL A 616 2.63 -19.02 -29.27
N TYR A 617 1.41 -18.52 -29.20
CA TYR A 617 0.40 -18.59 -30.23
C TYR A 617 0.23 -17.23 -30.89
N ARG A 618 0.14 -17.19 -32.23
CA ARG A 618 -0.03 -15.98 -33.03
C ARG A 618 -1.42 -15.92 -33.61
N ASN A 619 -2.08 -14.78 -33.45
CA ASN A 619 -3.30 -14.40 -34.09
C ASN A 619 -2.98 -13.49 -35.30
N ASP A 620 -3.18 -13.99 -36.52
CA ASP A 620 -2.90 -13.25 -37.77
C ASP A 620 -4.03 -12.27 -38.14
N ASP A 621 -5.22 -12.43 -37.56
CA ASP A 621 -6.40 -11.60 -37.78
C ASP A 621 -6.50 -10.41 -36.83
N ALA A 622 -5.56 -10.27 -35.85
CA ALA A 622 -5.54 -9.19 -34.87
C ALA A 622 -5.39 -7.81 -35.52
N LEU A 623 -6.34 -6.90 -35.25
CA LEU A 623 -6.34 -5.54 -35.77
C LEU A 623 -5.29 -4.65 -35.07
N ALA A 624 -4.89 -3.57 -35.78
CA ALA A 624 -4.07 -2.52 -35.16
C ALA A 624 -4.85 -1.82 -34.02
N ILE A 625 -4.12 -1.05 -33.18
CA ILE A 625 -4.70 -0.28 -32.08
C ILE A 625 -5.80 0.71 -32.52
N GLY A 626 -5.83 1.07 -33.80
CA GLY A 626 -6.84 1.94 -34.39
C GLY A 626 -7.20 1.47 -35.81
N PHE A 627 -8.47 1.53 -36.15
CA PHE A 627 -9.02 1.17 -37.46
C PHE A 627 -10.32 1.91 -37.74
N LEU A 628 -10.70 2.02 -39.03
CA LEU A 628 -11.95 2.67 -39.42
C LEU A 628 -13.16 1.76 -39.21
N ALA A 629 -14.23 2.36 -38.75
CA ALA A 629 -15.57 1.78 -38.65
C ALA A 629 -16.60 2.77 -39.17
N ASN A 630 -17.81 2.32 -39.36
CA ASN A 630 -18.91 3.19 -39.72
C ASN A 630 -19.19 4.19 -38.59
N ARG A 631 -19.65 5.40 -38.94
CA ARG A 631 -19.95 6.48 -37.97
C ARG A 631 -21.05 6.12 -36.99
N GLU A 632 -21.93 5.23 -37.35
CA GLU A 632 -22.99 4.70 -36.52
C GLU A 632 -22.44 3.97 -35.27
N LEU A 633 -21.17 3.62 -35.26
CA LEU A 633 -20.54 2.98 -34.10
C LEU A 633 -20.56 3.85 -32.84
N VAL A 634 -20.66 5.16 -32.96
CA VAL A 634 -20.82 6.09 -31.82
C VAL A 634 -22.08 5.76 -30.98
N ASP A 635 -23.11 5.18 -31.62
CA ASP A 635 -24.36 4.78 -30.97
C ASP A 635 -24.32 3.37 -30.35
N TRP A 636 -23.13 2.77 -30.23
CA TRP A 636 -22.98 1.44 -29.61
C TRP A 636 -23.28 1.46 -28.12
N ASP A 637 -24.52 1.10 -27.77
CA ASP A 637 -25.01 0.97 -26.40
C ASP A 637 -24.67 -0.44 -25.86
N ILE A 638 -23.79 -0.49 -24.85
CA ILE A 638 -23.39 -1.74 -24.20
C ILE A 638 -24.24 -2.08 -22.97
N GLU A 639 -25.11 -1.18 -22.53
CA GLU A 639 -25.89 -1.37 -21.31
C GLU A 639 -27.08 -2.32 -21.50
N GLN A 640 -27.48 -2.58 -22.74
CA GLN A 640 -28.64 -3.39 -23.07
C GLN A 640 -28.24 -4.67 -23.79
N GLY A 641 -28.87 -5.77 -23.39
CA GLY A 641 -28.69 -7.08 -24.02
C GLY A 641 -27.71 -7.99 -23.29
N THR A 642 -27.61 -9.20 -23.79
CA THR A 642 -26.62 -10.20 -23.39
C THR A 642 -25.26 -9.86 -24.02
N PRO A 643 -24.13 -10.38 -23.51
CA PRO A 643 -22.82 -10.16 -24.12
C PRO A 643 -22.77 -10.44 -25.63
N ILE A 644 -23.47 -11.47 -26.09
CA ILE A 644 -23.57 -11.82 -27.53
C ILE A 644 -24.36 -10.77 -28.32
N GLU A 645 -25.46 -10.26 -27.78
CA GLU A 645 -26.23 -9.20 -28.43
C GLU A 645 -25.44 -7.89 -28.49
N VAL A 646 -24.64 -7.58 -27.46
CA VAL A 646 -23.74 -6.43 -27.45
C VAL A 646 -22.65 -6.56 -28.52
N GLN A 647 -22.06 -7.73 -28.70
CA GLN A 647 -21.07 -7.99 -29.76
C GLN A 647 -21.70 -7.99 -31.16
N ASN A 648 -22.89 -8.55 -31.33
CA ASN A 648 -23.64 -8.42 -32.58
C ASN A 648 -23.98 -6.96 -32.92
N ALA A 649 -24.35 -6.15 -31.92
CA ALA A 649 -24.59 -4.71 -32.13
C ALA A 649 -23.30 -3.99 -32.61
N PHE A 650 -22.13 -4.34 -32.05
CA PHE A 650 -20.84 -3.85 -32.56
C PHE A 650 -20.70 -4.17 -34.07
N VAL A 651 -20.90 -5.42 -34.47
CA VAL A 651 -20.77 -5.84 -35.89
C VAL A 651 -21.67 -5.02 -36.78
N ARG A 652 -22.97 -4.89 -36.41
CA ARG A 652 -23.94 -4.12 -37.24
C ARG A 652 -23.53 -2.65 -37.35
N LEU A 653 -23.18 -2.00 -36.23
CA LEU A 653 -22.85 -0.58 -36.19
C LEU A 653 -21.49 -0.29 -36.83
N ALA A 654 -20.49 -1.13 -36.59
CA ALA A 654 -19.15 -0.92 -37.12
C ALA A 654 -19.04 -1.20 -38.62
N THR A 655 -19.81 -2.16 -39.16
CA THR A 655 -19.61 -2.68 -40.52
C THR A 655 -20.86 -2.61 -41.41
N GLY A 656 -22.06 -2.46 -40.83
CA GLY A 656 -23.34 -2.59 -41.54
C GLY A 656 -23.74 -4.05 -41.85
N MET A 657 -22.98 -5.05 -41.40
CA MET A 657 -23.28 -6.47 -41.62
C MET A 657 -24.38 -6.97 -40.68
N GLU A 658 -24.92 -8.16 -40.96
CA GLU A 658 -25.88 -8.84 -40.10
C GLU A 658 -25.20 -9.50 -38.91
N ASP A 659 -26.01 -9.93 -37.93
CA ASP A 659 -25.57 -10.66 -36.73
C ASP A 659 -24.80 -11.93 -37.09
N ILE A 660 -23.58 -12.06 -36.60
CA ILE A 660 -22.73 -13.23 -36.87
C ILE A 660 -22.90 -14.31 -35.79
N PHE A 661 -23.21 -13.92 -34.55
CA PHE A 661 -23.51 -14.86 -33.49
C PHE A 661 -24.98 -15.21 -33.48
N ARG A 662 -25.31 -16.51 -33.57
CA ARG A 662 -26.67 -17.01 -33.61
C ARG A 662 -26.94 -18.00 -32.51
N LEU A 663 -28.05 -17.85 -31.80
CA LEU A 663 -28.51 -18.78 -30.80
C LEU A 663 -28.78 -20.15 -31.43
N ASP A 664 -28.11 -21.19 -30.97
CA ASP A 664 -28.33 -22.56 -31.37
C ASP A 664 -29.41 -23.23 -30.51
N ARG A 665 -29.17 -23.25 -29.17
CA ARG A 665 -30.12 -23.84 -28.22
C ARG A 665 -29.89 -23.38 -26.79
N TYR A 666 -30.84 -23.73 -25.94
CA TYR A 666 -30.73 -23.63 -24.47
C TYR A 666 -30.43 -25.01 -23.87
N ILE A 667 -29.62 -25.05 -22.82
CA ILE A 667 -29.29 -26.27 -22.07
C ILE A 667 -29.70 -26.04 -20.61
N SER A 668 -30.61 -26.92 -20.10
CA SER A 668 -30.95 -26.89 -18.67
C SER A 668 -29.80 -27.46 -17.85
N LEU A 669 -29.34 -26.71 -16.84
CA LEU A 669 -28.17 -27.05 -16.02
C LEU A 669 -28.58 -27.79 -14.74
N GLU A 670 -27.95 -28.92 -14.50
CA GLU A 670 -28.02 -29.65 -13.23
C GLU A 670 -26.60 -29.84 -12.68
N GLU A 671 -26.46 -29.75 -11.37
CA GLU A 671 -25.15 -29.84 -10.72
C GLU A 671 -24.46 -31.18 -11.00
N GLY A 672 -23.23 -31.15 -11.51
CA GLY A 672 -22.43 -32.35 -11.81
C GLY A 672 -22.86 -33.16 -13.03
N VAL A 673 -23.93 -32.78 -13.71
CA VAL A 673 -24.37 -33.43 -14.94
C VAL A 673 -23.51 -32.96 -16.10
N SER A 674 -23.03 -33.89 -16.90
CA SER A 674 -22.25 -33.61 -18.13
C SER A 674 -23.19 -33.24 -19.29
N ASN A 675 -22.99 -32.04 -19.83
CA ASN A 675 -23.73 -31.47 -20.94
C ASN A 675 -22.88 -31.54 -22.19
N GLY A 676 -23.29 -32.37 -23.17
CA GLY A 676 -22.56 -32.55 -24.44
C GLY A 676 -22.83 -31.39 -25.41
N ILE A 677 -21.80 -30.94 -26.07
CA ILE A 677 -21.88 -29.94 -27.14
C ILE A 677 -21.14 -30.45 -28.35
N ARG A 678 -21.83 -30.46 -29.49
CA ARG A 678 -21.20 -30.71 -30.78
C ARG A 678 -20.72 -29.41 -31.40
N ILE A 679 -19.46 -29.36 -31.78
CA ILE A 679 -18.83 -28.20 -32.44
C ILE A 679 -18.83 -28.51 -33.94
N PRO A 680 -19.66 -27.88 -34.79
CA PRO A 680 -19.70 -28.11 -36.23
C PRO A 680 -18.42 -27.62 -36.90
N GLU A 681 -18.05 -28.24 -38.01
CA GLU A 681 -16.95 -27.78 -38.85
C GLU A 681 -17.21 -26.36 -39.40
N GLY A 682 -16.18 -25.47 -39.35
CA GLY A 682 -16.25 -24.10 -39.82
C GLY A 682 -17.11 -23.18 -38.97
N LYS A 683 -17.31 -23.55 -37.70
CA LYS A 683 -18.04 -22.71 -36.74
C LYS A 683 -17.36 -22.71 -35.36
N GLN A 684 -17.40 -21.56 -34.75
CA GLN A 684 -17.11 -21.38 -33.33
C GLN A 684 -18.39 -21.62 -32.52
N VAL A 685 -18.24 -22.12 -31.29
CA VAL A 685 -19.34 -22.35 -30.37
C VAL A 685 -19.03 -21.68 -29.04
N TYR A 686 -20.01 -20.97 -28.51
CA TYR A 686 -19.90 -20.21 -27.27
C TYR A 686 -21.00 -20.62 -26.27
N ILE A 687 -20.66 -20.74 -25.00
CA ILE A 687 -21.58 -21.05 -23.91
C ILE A 687 -21.74 -19.79 -23.07
N TYR A 688 -22.93 -19.27 -22.97
CA TYR A 688 -23.25 -18.18 -22.08
C TYR A 688 -24.06 -18.66 -20.88
N LEU A 689 -23.57 -18.33 -19.68
CA LEU A 689 -24.18 -18.66 -18.39
C LEU A 689 -24.70 -17.39 -17.71
N PRO A 690 -25.98 -17.04 -17.87
CA PRO A 690 -26.54 -15.79 -17.34
C PRO A 690 -26.71 -15.78 -15.81
N SER A 691 -26.44 -16.89 -15.16
CA SER A 691 -26.52 -17.05 -13.70
C SER A 691 -25.17 -17.38 -13.12
N ARG A 692 -24.89 -16.85 -11.94
CA ARG A 692 -23.66 -17.18 -11.21
C ARG A 692 -23.55 -18.69 -11.00
N VAL A 693 -22.48 -19.27 -11.48
CA VAL A 693 -22.05 -20.63 -11.20
C VAL A 693 -20.80 -20.59 -10.35
N LYS A 694 -20.61 -21.56 -9.48
CA LYS A 694 -19.39 -21.64 -8.65
C LYS A 694 -18.19 -22.11 -9.48
N GLU A 695 -18.41 -23.03 -10.37
CA GLU A 695 -17.39 -23.65 -11.20
C GLU A 695 -18.00 -24.19 -12.49
N MET A 696 -17.32 -24.03 -13.60
CA MET A 696 -17.60 -24.75 -14.84
C MET A 696 -16.35 -25.51 -15.26
N LYS A 697 -16.47 -26.80 -15.50
CA LYS A 697 -15.41 -27.62 -16.05
C LYS A 697 -15.74 -27.98 -17.50
N LEU A 698 -14.95 -27.45 -18.42
CA LEU A 698 -15.05 -27.68 -19.85
C LEU A 698 -14.05 -28.76 -20.25
N THR A 699 -14.50 -29.77 -21.01
CA THR A 699 -13.69 -30.86 -21.56
C THR A 699 -13.88 -30.94 -23.05
N THR A 700 -12.80 -30.78 -23.79
CA THR A 700 -12.71 -31.05 -25.23
C THR A 700 -11.81 -32.26 -25.46
N PRO A 701 -11.65 -32.80 -26.69
CA PRO A 701 -10.69 -33.85 -26.98
C PRO A 701 -9.24 -33.44 -26.67
N GLU A 702 -8.90 -32.14 -26.76
CA GLU A 702 -7.54 -31.62 -26.59
C GLU A 702 -7.22 -31.23 -25.15
N PHE A 703 -8.18 -30.69 -24.41
CA PHE A 703 -7.92 -30.14 -23.07
C PHE A 703 -9.11 -30.24 -22.13
N THR A 704 -8.82 -30.08 -20.86
CA THR A 704 -9.83 -29.86 -19.82
C THR A 704 -9.45 -28.60 -19.05
N LYS A 705 -10.34 -27.59 -19.06
CA LYS A 705 -10.15 -26.31 -18.32
C LYS A 705 -11.25 -26.13 -17.31
N THR A 706 -10.88 -25.73 -16.12
CA THR A 706 -11.82 -25.41 -15.04
C THR A 706 -11.87 -23.91 -14.86
N TYR A 707 -13.07 -23.34 -15.00
CA TYR A 707 -13.35 -21.95 -14.76
C TYR A 707 -14.02 -21.82 -13.41
N THR A 708 -13.49 -20.96 -12.56
CA THR A 708 -14.11 -20.58 -11.30
C THR A 708 -14.58 -19.15 -11.43
N THR A 709 -15.87 -18.94 -11.32
CA THR A 709 -16.45 -17.62 -11.52
C THR A 709 -17.47 -17.28 -10.45
N TYR A 710 -17.64 -15.99 -10.24
CA TYR A 710 -18.68 -15.41 -9.40
C TYR A 710 -19.56 -14.41 -10.16
N THR A 711 -19.31 -14.25 -11.47
CA THR A 711 -20.03 -13.36 -12.39
C THR A 711 -20.53 -14.16 -13.59
N ASP A 712 -21.39 -13.57 -14.38
CA ASP A 712 -21.83 -14.13 -15.65
C ASP A 712 -20.70 -13.95 -16.66
N HIS A 713 -20.28 -15.05 -17.32
CA HIS A 713 -19.18 -15.06 -18.27
C HIS A 713 -19.57 -15.78 -19.54
N LEU A 714 -18.99 -15.33 -20.64
CA LEU A 714 -18.99 -16.04 -21.90
C LEU A 714 -17.79 -17.01 -21.90
N TYR A 715 -18.05 -18.29 -22.02
CA TYR A 715 -17.02 -19.32 -22.15
C TYR A 715 -16.98 -19.81 -23.57
N SER A 716 -15.77 -19.88 -24.12
CA SER A 716 -15.57 -20.29 -25.52
C SER A 716 -15.26 -21.78 -25.61
N VAL A 717 -15.88 -22.43 -26.57
CA VAL A 717 -15.66 -23.82 -26.96
C VAL A 717 -15.34 -23.86 -28.44
N PHE A 718 -14.19 -24.39 -28.82
CA PHE A 718 -13.66 -24.30 -30.18
C PHE A 718 -13.48 -25.67 -30.86
N SER A 719 -13.48 -25.66 -32.20
CA SER A 719 -13.02 -26.75 -33.03
C SER A 719 -11.86 -26.30 -33.91
N CYS A 720 -10.76 -27.07 -33.90
CA CYS A 720 -9.64 -26.79 -34.79
C CYS A 720 -9.77 -27.48 -36.15
N ASP A 721 -10.37 -28.71 -36.19
CA ASP A 721 -10.39 -29.56 -37.39
C ASP A 721 -11.69 -30.37 -37.45
N GLY A 722 -12.68 -29.89 -38.18
CA GLY A 722 -13.94 -30.59 -38.40
C GLY A 722 -14.84 -30.69 -37.16
N SER A 723 -15.92 -31.43 -37.26
CA SER A 723 -16.90 -31.58 -36.18
C SER A 723 -16.32 -32.36 -35.01
N ARG A 724 -16.43 -31.83 -33.81
CA ARG A 724 -15.95 -32.41 -32.55
C ARG A 724 -16.99 -32.37 -31.45
N ASP A 725 -16.86 -33.21 -30.46
CA ASP A 725 -17.69 -33.23 -29.29
C ASP A 725 -16.93 -32.62 -28.11
N ALA A 726 -17.56 -31.69 -27.40
CA ALA A 726 -17.11 -31.16 -26.15
C ALA A 726 -18.18 -31.42 -25.05
N SER A 727 -17.81 -31.32 -23.81
CA SER A 727 -18.75 -31.41 -22.71
C SER A 727 -18.37 -30.48 -21.59
N PHE A 728 -19.38 -30.03 -20.84
CA PHE A 728 -19.14 -29.26 -19.64
C PHE A 728 -20.00 -29.69 -18.47
N THR A 729 -19.46 -29.51 -17.27
CA THR A 729 -20.17 -29.71 -16.01
C THR A 729 -20.13 -28.42 -15.20
N VAL A 730 -21.14 -28.19 -14.37
CA VAL A 730 -21.21 -26.98 -13.52
C VAL A 730 -21.38 -27.35 -12.05
N LYS A 731 -20.83 -26.49 -11.15
CA LYS A 731 -21.22 -26.42 -9.73
C LYS A 731 -22.02 -25.15 -9.53
N LEU A 732 -23.21 -25.24 -8.98
CA LEU A 732 -24.15 -24.14 -8.85
C LEU A 732 -24.03 -23.44 -7.49
N ASN A 733 -24.26 -22.12 -7.46
CA ASN A 733 -24.23 -21.31 -6.23
C ASN A 733 -25.55 -21.39 -5.43
N SER A 734 -26.62 -21.85 -6.03
CA SER A 734 -27.97 -21.95 -5.40
C SER A 734 -28.82 -23.02 -6.08
N SER A 735 -29.80 -23.54 -5.34
CA SER A 735 -30.85 -24.45 -5.86
C SER A 735 -31.78 -23.73 -6.84
N GLY A 736 -32.17 -24.38 -7.91
CA GLY A 736 -33.13 -23.91 -8.91
C GLY A 736 -32.72 -24.28 -10.34
N LYS A 737 -33.66 -24.31 -11.27
CA LYS A 737 -33.37 -24.51 -12.68
C LYS A 737 -32.56 -23.34 -13.19
N LYS A 738 -31.44 -23.66 -13.80
CA LYS A 738 -30.57 -22.72 -14.48
C LYS A 738 -30.41 -23.18 -15.91
N GLU A 739 -30.15 -22.24 -16.80
CA GLU A 739 -30.11 -22.49 -18.24
C GLU A 739 -28.87 -21.81 -18.82
N ALA A 740 -28.15 -22.54 -19.66
CA ALA A 740 -27.08 -22.00 -20.48
C ALA A 740 -27.60 -21.76 -21.89
N SER A 741 -27.16 -20.67 -22.51
CA SER A 741 -27.40 -20.41 -23.92
C SER A 741 -26.17 -20.80 -24.73
N VAL A 742 -26.38 -21.57 -25.81
CA VAL A 742 -25.30 -21.97 -26.73
C VAL A 742 -25.46 -21.19 -28.01
N TYR A 743 -24.41 -20.49 -28.39
CA TYR A 743 -24.36 -19.70 -29.64
C TYR A 743 -23.33 -20.30 -30.57
N THR A 744 -23.55 -20.09 -31.88
CA THR A 744 -22.60 -20.42 -32.93
C THR A 744 -22.25 -19.18 -33.73
N CYS A 745 -20.99 -19.09 -34.18
CA CYS A 745 -20.50 -18.09 -35.11
C CYS A 745 -19.84 -18.82 -36.30
N PRO A 746 -20.29 -18.62 -37.56
CA PRO A 746 -19.58 -19.15 -38.71
C PRO A 746 -18.24 -18.44 -38.90
N ASP A 747 -17.13 -19.19 -39.07
CA ASP A 747 -15.79 -18.62 -39.26
C ASP A 747 -15.75 -17.64 -40.46
N ALA A 748 -16.43 -17.98 -41.55
CA ALA A 748 -16.51 -17.11 -42.71
C ALA A 748 -17.22 -15.76 -42.42
N ALA A 749 -18.17 -15.74 -41.48
CA ALA A 749 -18.90 -14.50 -41.15
C ALA A 749 -18.01 -13.57 -40.28
N GLU A 750 -17.32 -14.14 -39.29
CA GLU A 750 -16.36 -13.38 -38.52
C GLU A 750 -15.22 -12.85 -39.40
N LYS A 751 -14.64 -13.71 -40.25
CA LYS A 751 -13.56 -13.32 -41.13
C LYS A 751 -13.96 -12.17 -42.06
N ALA A 752 -15.22 -12.16 -42.58
CA ALA A 752 -15.73 -11.05 -43.38
C ALA A 752 -15.78 -9.73 -42.60
N VAL A 753 -16.13 -9.78 -41.29
CA VAL A 753 -16.11 -8.60 -40.41
C VAL A 753 -14.67 -8.08 -40.25
N ILE A 754 -13.73 -8.98 -40.00
CA ILE A 754 -12.32 -8.59 -39.78
C ILE A 754 -11.69 -8.09 -41.08
N GLU A 755 -11.97 -8.72 -42.23
CA GLU A 755 -11.54 -8.22 -43.56
C GLU A 755 -12.05 -6.79 -43.83
N TYR A 756 -13.29 -6.48 -43.45
CA TYR A 756 -13.84 -5.13 -43.58
C TYR A 756 -13.09 -4.13 -42.67
N LEU A 757 -12.90 -4.45 -41.40
CA LEU A 757 -12.25 -3.55 -40.44
C LEU A 757 -10.75 -3.43 -40.68
N SER A 758 -10.09 -4.46 -41.21
CA SER A 758 -8.65 -4.44 -41.48
C SER A 758 -8.26 -3.69 -42.74
N ALA A 759 -9.25 -3.32 -43.57
CA ALA A 759 -9.01 -2.61 -44.83
C ALA A 759 -8.36 -1.22 -44.60
N HIS A 760 -8.67 -0.55 -43.51
CA HIS A 760 -8.13 0.76 -43.16
C HIS A 760 -7.76 0.84 -41.70
N GLN A 761 -6.50 0.57 -41.42
CA GLN A 761 -5.92 0.57 -40.05
C GLN A 761 -4.95 1.72 -39.86
N LEU A 762 -4.75 2.10 -38.63
CA LEU A 762 -3.75 3.09 -38.23
C LEU A 762 -2.33 2.55 -38.49
N GLU A 763 -1.61 3.21 -39.37
CA GLU A 763 -0.25 2.86 -39.76
C GLU A 763 0.78 3.71 -39.01
N ASN A 764 2.06 3.29 -39.01
CA ASN A 764 3.17 3.98 -38.38
C ASN A 764 2.93 4.27 -36.88
N VAL A 765 2.24 3.35 -36.21
CA VAL A 765 1.81 3.50 -34.82
C VAL A 765 3.00 3.65 -33.89
N LYS A 766 2.99 4.72 -33.09
CA LYS A 766 3.89 4.95 -31.96
C LYS A 766 3.02 5.21 -30.73
N ALA A 767 2.98 4.27 -29.82
CA ALA A 767 2.27 4.41 -28.55
C ALA A 767 3.28 4.20 -27.41
N GLU A 768 3.82 5.30 -26.93
CA GLU A 768 4.90 5.36 -25.93
C GLU A 768 4.60 6.45 -24.90
N GLY A 769 4.84 6.15 -23.65
CA GLY A 769 4.62 7.06 -22.55
C GLY A 769 3.18 7.56 -22.48
N ASN A 770 3.00 8.86 -22.64
CA ASN A 770 1.69 9.50 -22.64
C ASN A 770 1.23 9.96 -24.04
N ARG A 771 1.78 9.37 -25.12
CA ARG A 771 1.48 9.71 -26.49
C ARG A 771 1.11 8.49 -27.33
N LEU A 772 0.15 8.68 -28.21
CA LEU A 772 -0.17 7.76 -29.28
C LEU A 772 -0.23 8.56 -30.58
N SER A 773 0.46 8.11 -31.63
CA SER A 773 0.42 8.73 -32.95
C SER A 773 0.43 7.70 -34.05
N GLY A 774 -0.07 8.07 -35.22
CA GLY A 774 -0.10 7.25 -36.41
C GLY A 774 -0.70 8.02 -37.60
N THR A 775 -0.77 7.35 -38.74
CA THR A 775 -1.35 7.87 -39.96
C THR A 775 -2.45 6.92 -40.48
N ILE A 776 -3.50 7.46 -41.05
CA ILE A 776 -4.58 6.65 -41.60
C ILE A 776 -5.14 7.31 -42.88
N GLU A 777 -5.60 6.48 -43.82
CA GLU A 777 -6.31 6.95 -45.02
C GLU A 777 -7.79 6.56 -44.96
N ALA A 778 -8.67 7.53 -44.85
CA ALA A 778 -10.12 7.32 -44.82
C ALA A 778 -10.68 7.54 -46.24
N PRO A 779 -11.27 6.51 -46.91
CA PRO A 779 -11.85 6.67 -48.22
C PRO A 779 -13.09 7.56 -48.21
N ASP A 780 -13.86 7.50 -47.14
CA ASP A 780 -15.05 8.28 -46.86
C ASP A 780 -15.06 8.78 -45.42
N ALA A 781 -16.08 9.58 -45.05
CA ALA A 781 -16.27 10.01 -43.69
C ALA A 781 -16.57 8.79 -42.79
N ALA A 782 -15.74 8.55 -41.79
CA ALA A 782 -15.77 7.37 -40.93
C ALA A 782 -15.47 7.71 -39.48
N GLU A 783 -15.61 6.74 -38.60
CA GLU A 783 -15.16 6.81 -37.22
C GLU A 783 -13.86 6.02 -37.07
N LEU A 784 -12.79 6.65 -36.57
CA LEU A 784 -11.58 5.97 -36.21
C LEU A 784 -11.76 5.43 -34.78
N LEU A 785 -12.00 4.12 -34.65
CA LEU A 785 -11.99 3.46 -33.35
C LEU A 785 -10.54 3.24 -32.90
N ILE A 786 -10.19 3.74 -31.72
CA ILE A 786 -8.91 3.50 -31.07
C ILE A 786 -9.18 2.69 -29.81
N THR A 787 -8.60 1.50 -29.73
CA THR A 787 -8.84 0.55 -28.64
C THR A 787 -8.05 0.86 -27.37
N VAL A 788 -8.11 2.13 -26.92
CA VAL A 788 -7.61 2.59 -25.63
C VAL A 788 -8.76 3.16 -24.81
N PRO A 789 -8.68 3.14 -23.47
CA PRO A 789 -9.73 3.69 -22.63
C PRO A 789 -10.01 5.16 -22.92
N TYR A 790 -11.29 5.47 -23.13
CA TYR A 790 -11.76 6.84 -23.23
C TYR A 790 -11.52 7.56 -21.88
N ASP A 791 -10.82 8.70 -21.98
CA ASP A 791 -10.61 9.61 -20.87
C ASP A 791 -10.53 11.04 -21.40
N ARG A 792 -11.29 11.97 -20.82
CA ARG A 792 -11.26 13.40 -21.18
C ARG A 792 -9.88 14.03 -21.02
N ASN A 793 -8.96 13.35 -20.38
CA ASN A 793 -7.57 13.76 -20.20
C ASN A 793 -6.71 13.58 -21.47
N TRP A 794 -7.20 12.85 -22.47
CA TRP A 794 -6.63 12.80 -23.79
C TRP A 794 -6.87 14.10 -24.54
N LYS A 795 -5.83 14.65 -25.13
CA LYS A 795 -5.88 15.75 -26.09
C LYS A 795 -5.63 15.16 -27.44
N CYS A 796 -6.66 15.14 -28.26
CA CYS A 796 -6.63 14.54 -29.58
C CYS A 796 -6.47 15.64 -30.64
N THR A 797 -5.62 15.38 -31.63
CA THR A 797 -5.49 16.22 -32.82
C THR A 797 -5.49 15.35 -34.06
N VAL A 798 -6.16 15.85 -35.08
CA VAL A 798 -6.17 15.31 -36.45
C VAL A 798 -5.60 16.41 -37.35
N ASP A 799 -4.51 16.12 -38.06
CA ASP A 799 -3.80 17.06 -38.91
C ASP A 799 -3.34 18.35 -38.19
N GLY A 800 -3.10 18.25 -36.89
CA GLY A 800 -2.71 19.35 -35.99
C GLY A 800 -3.88 20.17 -35.44
N GLU A 801 -5.11 19.96 -35.89
CA GLU A 801 -6.31 20.59 -35.36
C GLU A 801 -6.89 19.78 -34.19
N ALA A 802 -7.34 20.46 -33.15
CA ALA A 802 -7.94 19.80 -32.00
C ALA A 802 -9.31 19.19 -32.34
N VAL A 803 -9.50 17.92 -31.96
CA VAL A 803 -10.74 17.18 -32.16
C VAL A 803 -11.18 16.57 -30.83
N ASP A 804 -12.45 16.67 -30.50
CA ASP A 804 -13.02 16.00 -29.34
C ASP A 804 -13.23 14.51 -29.66
N ALA A 805 -12.84 13.64 -28.75
CA ALA A 805 -13.05 12.21 -28.90
C ALA A 805 -14.43 11.80 -28.38
N ASP A 806 -15.04 10.86 -29.07
CA ASP A 806 -16.32 10.23 -28.71
C ASP A 806 -16.09 8.96 -27.87
N PRO A 807 -16.91 8.69 -26.83
CA PRO A 807 -16.86 7.45 -26.09
C PRO A 807 -17.56 6.33 -26.87
N ILE A 808 -16.83 5.36 -27.38
CA ILE A 808 -17.37 4.18 -28.06
C ILE A 808 -17.60 3.05 -27.03
N GLY A 809 -18.82 2.52 -26.98
CA GLY A 809 -19.19 1.51 -25.97
C GLY A 809 -18.90 1.99 -24.55
N SER A 810 -19.03 3.29 -24.28
CA SER A 810 -18.74 3.94 -22.98
C SER A 810 -17.29 3.79 -22.47
N ALA A 811 -16.42 3.10 -23.19
CA ALA A 811 -15.09 2.76 -22.70
C ALA A 811 -13.94 2.99 -23.67
N LEU A 812 -14.15 2.87 -24.95
CA LEU A 812 -13.12 3.06 -25.98
C LEU A 812 -13.22 4.45 -26.62
N MET A 813 -12.21 4.81 -27.39
CA MET A 813 -12.09 6.15 -27.98
C MET A 813 -12.43 6.13 -29.46
N GLY A 814 -13.34 7.00 -29.89
CA GLY A 814 -13.64 7.30 -31.30
C GLY A 814 -13.13 8.67 -31.68
N LEU A 815 -12.70 8.83 -32.94
CA LEU A 815 -12.38 10.12 -33.55
C LEU A 815 -13.07 10.21 -34.88
N PRO A 816 -13.95 11.22 -35.11
CA PRO A 816 -14.61 11.44 -36.39
C PRO A 816 -13.60 11.93 -37.43
N LEU A 817 -13.49 11.23 -38.53
CA LEU A 817 -12.63 11.59 -39.68
C LEU A 817 -13.44 11.97 -40.92
N SER A 818 -12.92 12.90 -41.70
CA SER A 818 -13.35 13.16 -43.07
C SER A 818 -12.67 12.19 -44.05
N ALA A 819 -13.06 12.22 -45.33
CA ALA A 819 -12.32 11.52 -46.37
C ALA A 819 -10.93 12.17 -46.55
N GLY A 820 -9.87 11.35 -46.66
CA GLY A 820 -8.50 11.81 -46.89
C GLY A 820 -7.46 11.07 -46.06
N LYS A 821 -6.22 11.54 -46.19
CA LYS A 821 -5.12 11.07 -45.34
C LYS A 821 -5.00 11.97 -44.12
N HIS A 822 -4.89 11.34 -42.94
CA HIS A 822 -4.86 12.05 -41.66
C HIS A 822 -3.64 11.65 -40.82
N GLU A 823 -3.07 12.63 -40.13
CA GLU A 823 -2.09 12.43 -39.08
C GLU A 823 -2.80 12.54 -37.72
N ILE A 824 -2.73 11.47 -36.94
CA ILE A 824 -3.38 11.36 -35.64
C ILE A 824 -2.36 11.54 -34.54
N LEU A 825 -2.63 12.41 -33.54
CA LEU A 825 -1.80 12.55 -32.34
C LEU A 825 -2.69 12.73 -31.11
N LEU A 826 -2.51 11.82 -30.16
CA LEU A 826 -3.12 11.87 -28.84
C LEU A 826 -2.05 12.14 -27.79
N THR A 827 -2.35 13.01 -26.84
CA THR A 827 -1.44 13.30 -25.70
C THR A 827 -2.23 13.28 -24.39
N TYR A 828 -1.82 12.43 -23.45
CA TYR A 828 -2.48 12.28 -22.16
C TYR A 828 -1.84 13.17 -21.08
N VAL A 829 -2.66 13.93 -20.35
CA VAL A 829 -2.23 14.75 -19.20
C VAL A 829 -3.28 14.65 -18.11
N PRO A 830 -2.98 14.04 -16.94
CA PRO A 830 -3.93 13.88 -15.85
C PRO A 830 -4.54 15.21 -15.40
N ASP A 831 -5.87 15.23 -15.21
CA ASP A 831 -6.60 16.41 -14.71
C ASP A 831 -6.13 16.78 -13.30
N GLY A 832 -6.07 18.10 -13.04
CA GLY A 832 -5.60 18.63 -11.76
C GLY A 832 -4.07 18.66 -11.57
N MET A 833 -3.28 18.18 -12.53
CA MET A 833 -1.82 18.14 -12.41
C MET A 833 -1.19 19.54 -12.39
N LYS A 834 -1.63 20.45 -13.25
CA LYS A 834 -1.11 21.82 -13.33
C LYS A 834 -1.43 22.63 -12.07
N GLU A 835 -2.68 22.56 -11.65
CA GLU A 835 -3.19 23.20 -10.44
C GLU A 835 -2.50 22.64 -9.20
N GLY A 836 -2.35 21.32 -9.14
CA GLY A 836 -1.63 20.60 -8.08
C GLY A 836 -0.17 21.04 -8.00
N ALA A 837 0.53 21.11 -9.13
CA ALA A 837 1.92 21.57 -9.21
C ALA A 837 2.08 23.02 -8.71
N LEU A 838 1.22 23.92 -9.18
CA LEU A 838 1.24 25.32 -8.74
C LEU A 838 1.01 25.45 -7.24
N LEU A 839 -0.01 24.77 -6.72
CA LEU A 839 -0.31 24.80 -5.29
C LEU A 839 0.81 24.20 -4.44
N SER A 840 1.43 23.10 -4.91
CA SER A 840 2.57 22.48 -4.24
C SER A 840 3.76 23.44 -4.16
N LEU A 841 4.10 24.12 -5.23
CA LEU A 841 5.18 25.11 -5.26
C LEU A 841 4.91 26.30 -4.32
N VAL A 842 3.70 26.84 -4.34
CA VAL A 842 3.30 27.95 -3.44
C VAL A 842 3.38 27.53 -1.97
N CYS A 843 2.82 26.38 -1.62
CA CYS A 843 2.84 25.88 -0.24
C CYS A 843 4.25 25.51 0.24
N ALA A 844 5.09 24.94 -0.64
CA ALA A 844 6.50 24.69 -0.34
C ALA A 844 7.28 26.00 -0.08
N ALA A 845 7.05 27.03 -0.89
CA ALA A 845 7.65 28.34 -0.68
C ALA A 845 7.22 28.95 0.67
N LEU A 846 5.90 28.91 1.00
CA LEU A 846 5.37 29.39 2.29
C LEU A 846 5.95 28.59 3.46
N TYR A 847 6.07 27.27 3.32
CA TYR A 847 6.70 26.42 4.32
C TYR A 847 8.17 26.81 4.55
N LEU A 848 8.96 27.01 3.50
CA LEU A 848 10.34 27.47 3.59
C LEU A 848 10.46 28.87 4.21
N LEU A 849 9.57 29.79 3.87
CA LEU A 849 9.52 31.12 4.48
C LEU A 849 9.27 31.08 6.00
N SER A 850 8.59 30.04 6.50
CA SER A 850 8.40 29.85 7.94
C SER A 850 9.72 29.69 8.72
N PHE A 851 10.78 29.14 8.08
CA PHE A 851 12.12 29.07 8.68
C PHE A 851 12.81 30.43 8.74
N ALA A 852 12.67 31.26 7.70
CA ALA A 852 13.28 32.60 7.65
C ALA A 852 12.64 33.54 8.71
N ALA A 853 11.33 33.44 8.92
CA ALA A 853 10.62 34.24 9.91
C ALA A 853 11.09 33.96 11.35
N GLU A 854 11.39 32.71 11.69
CA GLU A 854 11.89 32.36 13.04
C GLU A 854 13.36 32.77 13.24
N GLY A 855 14.18 32.66 12.20
CA GLY A 855 15.56 33.13 12.23
C GLY A 855 15.64 34.63 12.55
N ARG A 856 14.71 35.45 11.99
CA ARG A 856 14.58 36.87 12.30
C ARG A 856 14.14 37.14 13.73
N LYS A 857 13.15 36.37 14.26
CA LYS A 857 12.71 36.47 15.67
C LYS A 857 13.84 36.18 16.67
N LYS A 858 14.63 35.11 16.41
CA LYS A 858 15.78 34.79 17.27
C LYS A 858 16.87 35.85 17.24
N ARG A 859 17.13 36.47 16.08
CA ARG A 859 18.10 37.58 15.96
C ARG A 859 17.59 38.85 16.61
N GLY A 860 16.28 39.15 16.52
CA GLY A 860 15.65 40.30 17.19
C GLY A 860 15.69 40.18 18.71
N SER A 861 15.38 39.02 19.27
CA SER A 861 15.47 38.73 20.72
C SER A 861 16.93 38.79 21.24
N ALA A 862 17.89 38.33 20.46
CA ALA A 862 19.32 38.39 20.82
C ALA A 862 19.88 39.83 20.75
N ARG A 863 19.28 40.72 19.93
CA ARG A 863 19.65 42.16 19.87
C ARG A 863 18.95 42.95 20.96
N GLY A 864 17.70 42.60 21.38
CA GLY A 864 16.98 43.22 22.46
C GLY A 864 17.61 42.97 23.84
N GLY A 865 18.09 41.74 24.08
CA GLY A 865 18.78 41.36 25.33
C GLY A 865 20.16 41.99 25.54
N LYS A 866 20.76 42.59 24.52
CA LYS A 866 22.04 43.31 24.61
C LYS A 866 21.88 44.83 24.85
N ARG A 867 20.65 45.32 24.91
CA ARG A 867 20.35 46.78 25.07
C ARG A 867 19.97 47.17 26.48
N GLU A 868 19.85 46.24 27.44
CA GLU A 868 19.45 46.52 28.82
C GLU A 868 20.59 46.38 29.86
N GLU A 869 21.85 46.28 29.46
CA GLU A 869 22.98 46.37 30.40
C GLU A 869 23.94 47.51 29.95
N ARG A 870 23.55 48.76 30.23
CA ARG A 870 24.48 49.87 30.46
C ARG A 870 24.35 50.25 31.94
N PRO A 871 25.42 50.10 32.79
CA PRO A 871 25.36 50.60 34.14
C PRO A 871 25.50 52.12 34.16
N GLY A 872 24.58 52.75 34.89
CA GLY A 872 24.72 54.16 35.27
C GLY A 872 25.89 54.34 36.23
N GLU A 873 26.58 55.44 36.00
CA GLU A 873 27.61 56.00 36.87
C GLU A 873 27.10 56.26 38.29
N GLU A 874 27.84 55.76 39.30
CA GLU A 874 27.88 56.49 40.55
C GLU A 874 29.30 56.46 41.15
N LYS A 875 29.74 57.70 41.52
CA LYS A 875 31.05 58.07 41.98
C LYS A 875 31.31 57.67 43.45
N ALA A 876 32.59 57.47 43.69
CA ALA A 876 33.35 57.88 44.85
C ALA A 876 33.36 57.00 46.15
N ARG A 877 34.44 56.40 46.50
CA ARG A 877 35.44 56.89 47.54
C ARG A 877 36.47 55.84 47.89
N ALA A 878 37.69 56.27 47.65
CA ALA A 878 38.91 56.10 48.40
C ALA A 878 39.06 55.04 49.49
N GLY A 879 40.19 54.28 49.41
CA GLY A 879 40.82 53.62 50.56
C GLY A 879 41.91 52.62 50.16
N LYS A 880 43.14 53.12 50.01
CA LYS A 880 44.49 52.56 50.24
C LYS A 880 44.56 51.18 50.85
N THR A 881 45.37 50.25 50.38
CA THR A 881 46.77 50.02 50.58
C THR A 881 47.22 48.65 50.11
N SER A 882 48.16 48.58 49.26
CA SER A 882 49.56 48.16 49.35
C SER A 882 49.82 46.64 49.18
N ALA A 883 50.59 46.44 48.13
CA ALA A 883 51.86 45.72 48.06
C ALA A 883 51.88 44.21 47.89
N GLY A 884 52.52 43.85 46.90
CA GLY A 884 53.55 42.87 46.78
C GLY A 884 53.43 41.93 45.58
N LYS A 885 54.12 42.31 44.54
CA LYS A 885 55.30 41.77 43.89
C LYS A 885 55.30 40.34 43.41
N GLU A 886 55.58 40.28 42.12
CA GLU A 886 56.61 39.48 41.35
C GLU A 886 56.11 38.10 41.02
N GLY A 887 56.28 37.63 39.79
CA GLY A 887 57.03 38.06 38.63
C GLY A 887 56.97 36.97 37.56
N SER A 888 57.21 37.44 36.40
CA SER A 888 57.96 36.86 35.23
C SER A 888 57.46 35.62 34.55
N ALA A 889 57.15 35.78 33.34
CA ALA A 889 57.86 35.70 32.03
C ALA A 889 57.59 34.36 31.33
N ALA A 890 56.92 34.43 30.20
CA ALA A 890 57.47 34.35 28.83
C ALA A 890 57.93 32.95 28.42
N GLU A 891 57.48 32.45 27.35
CA GLU A 891 57.90 32.44 25.93
C GLU A 891 57.11 31.34 25.22
N GLU A 892 56.41 31.60 24.20
CA GLU A 892 56.77 31.59 22.75
C GLU A 892 57.26 30.25 22.19
N THR A 893 56.65 29.95 21.09
CA THR A 893 57.00 29.47 19.76
C THR A 893 56.88 27.95 19.59
N GLU A 894 56.52 27.40 18.53
CA GLU A 894 56.34 27.63 17.10
C GLU A 894 55.90 26.31 16.43
N ALA A 895 55.43 26.42 15.23
CA ALA A 895 54.99 25.40 14.29
C ALA A 895 56.11 24.42 13.87
N GLU A 896 55.68 23.29 13.29
CA GLU A 896 56.22 22.73 12.05
C GLU A 896 55.50 21.42 11.68
N GLU A 897 54.98 21.37 10.59
CA GLU A 897 54.97 20.69 9.27
C GLU A 897 55.39 19.21 9.24
N LEU A 898 54.63 18.56 8.34
CA LEU A 898 54.70 17.24 7.74
C LEU A 898 56.13 16.83 7.25
N PRO A 899 56.40 15.54 6.93
CA PRO A 899 56.08 15.10 5.58
C PRO A 899 55.65 13.63 5.35
N ALA A 900 55.25 13.45 4.10
CA ALA A 900 54.82 12.25 3.41
C ALA A 900 55.92 11.24 3.09
N GLY A 901 55.50 10.07 2.62
CA GLY A 901 56.30 9.09 1.84
C GLY A 901 55.83 7.69 2.08
N SER A 902 55.06 7.11 1.22
CA SER A 902 55.33 6.34 -0.02
C SER A 902 55.82 4.91 0.25
N GLU A 903 55.14 4.05 -0.38
CA GLU A 903 55.41 3.02 -1.39
C GLU A 903 55.33 1.55 -0.95
N ASP A 904 54.45 0.88 -1.72
CA ASP A 904 54.59 -0.36 -2.51
C ASP A 904 54.89 -1.71 -1.85
N SER A 905 54.06 -2.67 -2.17
CA SER A 905 54.27 -3.81 -3.09
C SER A 905 53.25 -4.94 -2.87
N GLU A 906 52.48 -5.22 -3.91
CA GLU A 906 52.45 -6.40 -4.77
C GLU A 906 52.20 -7.77 -4.09
N ALA A 907 51.09 -8.33 -4.55
CA ALA A 907 50.86 -9.59 -5.25
C ALA A 907 51.14 -10.92 -4.54
N GLU A 908 50.13 -11.76 -4.48
CA GLU A 908 50.14 -13.06 -5.19
C GLU A 908 48.78 -13.76 -5.12
N GLU A 909 48.38 -14.18 -6.30
CA GLU A 909 47.29 -15.16 -6.57
C GLU A 909 47.56 -16.51 -5.89
N THR A 910 46.50 -17.25 -5.62
CA THR A 910 46.35 -18.60 -6.18
C THR A 910 44.93 -19.14 -5.90
N ASP A 911 44.34 -19.64 -7.00
CA ASP A 911 43.22 -20.55 -7.15
C ASP A 911 43.17 -21.69 -6.12
N ILE A 912 41.98 -22.13 -5.81
CA ILE A 912 41.57 -23.55 -5.90
C ILE A 912 40.05 -23.65 -6.08
N VAL A 913 39.74 -24.33 -7.18
CA VAL A 913 38.44 -24.75 -7.67
C VAL A 913 38.02 -26.07 -6.98
N GLU A 914 36.72 -26.29 -6.90
CA GLU A 914 35.95 -27.53 -6.91
C GLU A 914 35.58 -28.25 -5.61
N ARG A 915 34.29 -28.56 -5.62
CA ARG A 915 33.49 -29.64 -5.02
C ARG A 915 33.02 -29.38 -3.59
N ILE A 916 31.75 -29.34 -3.33
CA ILE A 916 30.63 -30.30 -3.67
C ILE A 916 29.32 -29.51 -3.76
#